data_6c34921847bd9885e97aabbececfb7b5
#
_entry.id   6c34921847bd9885e97aabbececfb7b5
#
_cell.length_a   1.000
_cell.length_b   1.000
_cell.length_c   1.000
_cell.angle_alpha   90.00
_cell.angle_beta   90.00
_cell.angle_gamma   90.00
#
_symmetry.space_group_name_H-M   'P 1'
#
loop_
_entity.id
_entity.type
_entity.pdbx_description
1 polymer ?
#
loop_
_entity_poly.entity_id
_entity_poly.type
_entity_poly.pdbx_seq_one_letter_code
_entity_poly.pdbx_strand_id
1 'polypeptide(L)'
;MARREKPVFLNDPQWYKDAVIYQVHVKSFYDANNDGIGDFAGLIEKLDYIADLGVNTLWLLPFYPSPRRDDGYDIAQYRGVHSDYGSLADARRFIAEAHRRGLRVITELVINHTSDQHPWFIRARHAKKGSRARDYYVWSDSDEKYQGTRIIFIDTEQSNWTWDPVAQQYYWHRFYSHQPDLNFDNPQVLREVLGVMRYWLDMGVDGLRLDAIPYLIERDGTSSENLPETHQVLKRIRAELDAHYPDRMLLAEANQWPEDTRPYFGGEDGGEGDECHMAFHFPLMPRMYMAIAQEDRYPITDILRQTPDIPANCQWAIFLRNHDELTLEMVTDDERDYLWNHYAADRRARLNLGIRRRLAPLVERDRRRIELLHSLLLSMPGTPTLYYGDEIGMGDNIYLGDRDGVRTPMQWSVDRNGGFSRADPAKLVLPPILDPLYGYQTINVEAQARDPHSLLNWMRRLLAVRSQQKAFGRGSLKMLAPSNRRILAYLREYAEGERQDSILCVANLSRAAQAVELDLASHAGKVPVEMIGGMSFPPIGELTYLLTLPPYGFYWFYLADATQMPSWHVAADERLPELPTLVVKQRLGELLQGASRNILEGETLPAYLPKRRWFAGEKGQPRLCYIVPLDEAEPRCALCEVEIDGLRYQLPLGFLDADQRGDSLPQLLALARLRRGRKVGLLTDAASLPLFARKVLAQLRAEAVIAHGDGEIQFIPAAGLAEMDDIADEDVLPFSVEQSNSSIRFGERMVLKVLRKILPGLHPEIEVGGYLTRHGYPGIAPLLGEVRRVGADGEPHTLMILQGYLNNQGDAWNWTLDNLERAVRDEISAASEALEGQYDSLAELRGFAANLGARLGEMHSVLAGESDDPAFGSRESDEASVQAWALRIAEQLREAGKRLSEPPRPLQG
;
A
#
# COMPACT_ATOMS: atom_id res chain seq x y z
N MET A 1 0.62 -6.43 36.42
CA MET A 1 0.95 -6.50 34.97
C MET A 1 0.19 -5.39 34.27
N ALA A 2 0.88 -4.37 33.78
CA ALA A 2 0.23 -3.32 32.99
C ALA A 2 -0.39 -3.96 31.75
N ARG A 3 -1.69 -3.72 31.51
CA ARG A 3 -2.34 -4.05 30.23
C ARG A 3 -1.56 -3.28 29.15
N ARG A 4 -0.80 -3.98 28.28
CA ARG A 4 -0.30 -3.38 27.05
C ARG A 4 -1.52 -2.90 26.27
N GLU A 5 -1.56 -1.61 25.95
CA GLU A 5 -2.58 -1.07 25.07
C GLU A 5 -2.57 -1.85 23.75
N LYS A 6 -3.75 -2.28 23.30
CA LYS A 6 -3.92 -2.95 22.02
C LYS A 6 -3.52 -1.96 20.90
N PRO A 7 -2.85 -2.39 19.84
CA PRO A 7 -2.64 -1.54 18.67
C PRO A 7 -3.95 -0.93 18.19
N VAL A 8 -3.92 0.33 17.79
CA VAL A 8 -5.12 1.12 17.41
C VAL A 8 -5.93 0.45 16.29
N PHE A 9 -5.28 -0.24 15.34
CA PHE A 9 -5.95 -0.93 14.23
C PHE A 9 -6.85 -2.10 14.69
N LEU A 10 -6.68 -2.63 15.88
CA LEU A 10 -7.52 -3.69 16.47
C LEU A 10 -8.83 -3.17 17.07
N ASN A 11 -9.09 -1.88 17.08
CA ASN A 11 -10.27 -1.27 17.69
C ASN A 11 -11.44 -1.03 16.72
N ASP A 12 -11.30 -1.40 15.43
CA ASP A 12 -12.41 -1.33 14.46
C ASP A 12 -13.23 -2.63 14.48
N PRO A 13 -14.50 -2.60 14.91
CA PRO A 13 -15.35 -3.79 14.94
C PRO A 13 -15.79 -4.27 13.55
N GLN A 14 -15.69 -3.44 12.52
CA GLN A 14 -16.05 -3.78 11.14
C GLN A 14 -14.83 -3.89 10.20
N TRP A 15 -13.67 -4.14 10.75
CA TRP A 15 -12.41 -4.24 10.04
C TRP A 15 -12.45 -5.20 8.83
N TYR A 16 -13.26 -6.25 8.92
CA TYR A 16 -13.38 -7.28 7.88
C TYR A 16 -13.94 -6.73 6.57
N LYS A 17 -14.60 -5.57 6.58
CA LYS A 17 -15.09 -4.92 5.34
C LYS A 17 -13.96 -4.31 4.52
N ASP A 18 -12.94 -3.78 5.17
CA ASP A 18 -11.77 -3.18 4.54
C ASP A 18 -10.59 -4.15 4.45
N ALA A 19 -10.78 -5.40 4.88
CA ALA A 19 -9.75 -6.41 4.84
C ALA A 19 -9.39 -6.81 3.40
N VAL A 20 -8.12 -7.18 3.23
CA VAL A 20 -7.62 -8.00 2.14
C VAL A 20 -7.00 -9.22 2.78
N ILE A 21 -7.63 -10.37 2.58
CA ILE A 21 -7.24 -11.62 3.23
C ILE A 21 -6.19 -12.32 2.36
N TYR A 22 -5.10 -12.75 2.97
CA TYR A 22 -4.08 -13.59 2.35
C TYR A 22 -4.14 -14.99 2.97
N GLN A 23 -4.57 -15.96 2.18
CA GLN A 23 -4.71 -17.34 2.60
C GLN A 23 -3.38 -18.08 2.44
N VAL A 24 -2.93 -18.72 3.51
CA VAL A 24 -1.64 -19.41 3.54
C VAL A 24 -1.72 -20.75 4.24
N HIS A 25 -0.99 -21.73 3.70
CA HIS A 25 -0.79 -23.04 4.34
C HIS A 25 0.56 -23.10 5.01
N VAL A 26 0.60 -23.30 6.33
CA VAL A 26 1.84 -23.33 7.12
C VAL A 26 2.83 -24.32 6.51
N LYS A 27 2.39 -25.56 6.19
CA LYS A 27 3.23 -26.63 5.65
C LYS A 27 3.96 -26.30 4.35
N SER A 28 3.41 -25.35 3.54
CA SER A 28 3.87 -25.08 2.18
C SER A 28 4.46 -23.68 2.01
N PHE A 29 4.55 -22.86 3.07
CA PHE A 29 4.96 -21.48 2.92
C PHE A 29 6.47 -21.28 3.09
N TYR A 30 7.06 -21.70 4.22
CA TYR A 30 8.49 -21.63 4.44
C TYR A 30 8.91 -22.57 5.58
N ASP A 31 9.97 -23.36 5.37
CA ASP A 31 10.54 -24.32 6.31
C ASP A 31 11.82 -23.75 6.93
N ALA A 32 11.75 -23.31 8.18
CA ALA A 32 12.88 -22.72 8.87
C ALA A 32 13.79 -23.76 9.52
N ASN A 33 13.25 -24.93 9.91
CA ASN A 33 14.01 -25.98 10.60
C ASN A 33 14.67 -26.96 9.61
N ASN A 34 14.31 -26.89 8.32
CA ASN A 34 14.83 -27.71 7.23
C ASN A 34 14.51 -29.22 7.36
N ASP A 35 13.32 -29.54 7.83
CA ASP A 35 12.83 -30.94 7.88
C ASP A 35 12.02 -31.33 6.63
N GLY A 36 11.68 -30.35 5.77
CA GLY A 36 10.91 -30.51 4.54
C GLY A 36 9.46 -30.07 4.65
N ILE A 37 9.06 -29.57 5.80
CA ILE A 37 7.68 -29.12 6.10
C ILE A 37 7.76 -27.68 6.60
N GLY A 38 6.91 -26.81 6.07
CA GLY A 38 6.82 -25.43 6.55
C GLY A 38 6.33 -25.36 8.00
N ASP A 39 6.78 -24.34 8.73
CA ASP A 39 6.53 -24.21 10.16
C ASP A 39 6.20 -22.76 10.56
N PHE A 40 5.74 -22.55 11.81
CA PHE A 40 5.45 -21.20 12.34
C PHE A 40 6.69 -20.31 12.41
N ALA A 41 7.86 -20.87 12.65
CA ALA A 41 9.10 -20.08 12.66
C ALA A 41 9.38 -19.52 11.26
N GLY A 42 9.23 -20.36 10.23
CA GLY A 42 9.36 -19.95 8.84
C GLY A 42 8.30 -18.95 8.41
N LEU A 43 7.07 -19.13 8.85
CA LEU A 43 6.00 -18.18 8.56
C LEU A 43 6.29 -16.80 9.21
N ILE A 44 6.85 -16.77 10.44
CA ILE A 44 7.30 -15.55 11.09
C ILE A 44 8.40 -14.84 10.30
N GLU A 45 9.37 -15.59 9.75
CA GLU A 45 10.43 -15.02 8.90
C GLU A 45 9.89 -14.36 7.61
N LYS A 46 8.73 -14.78 7.15
CA LYS A 46 8.09 -14.27 5.92
C LYS A 46 6.98 -13.23 6.17
N LEU A 47 6.72 -12.86 7.42
CA LEU A 47 5.67 -11.86 7.73
C LEU A 47 5.94 -10.50 7.12
N ASP A 48 7.21 -10.08 7.01
CA ASP A 48 7.54 -8.80 6.38
C ASP A 48 7.18 -8.81 4.88
N TYR A 49 7.45 -9.92 4.17
CA TYR A 49 7.00 -10.09 2.78
C TYR A 49 5.49 -9.95 2.65
N ILE A 50 4.74 -10.57 3.56
CA ILE A 50 3.27 -10.54 3.53
C ILE A 50 2.76 -9.10 3.82
N ALA A 51 3.34 -8.44 4.79
CA ALA A 51 2.99 -7.04 5.10
C ALA A 51 3.34 -6.10 3.93
N ASP A 52 4.52 -6.28 3.31
CA ASP A 52 4.98 -5.49 2.16
C ASP A 52 4.14 -5.75 0.89
N LEU A 53 3.46 -6.89 0.80
CA LEU A 53 2.50 -7.14 -0.28
C LEU A 53 1.33 -6.15 -0.23
N GLY A 54 0.97 -5.66 0.96
CA GLY A 54 -0.12 -4.70 1.16
C GLY A 54 -1.44 -5.34 1.60
N VAL A 55 -1.43 -6.61 2.01
CA VAL A 55 -2.56 -7.26 2.68
C VAL A 55 -2.56 -6.91 4.17
N ASN A 56 -3.70 -7.00 4.81
CA ASN A 56 -3.84 -6.65 6.24
C ASN A 56 -4.43 -7.77 7.10
N THR A 57 -4.71 -8.92 6.50
CA THR A 57 -5.31 -10.06 7.20
C THR A 57 -4.75 -11.36 6.66
N LEU A 58 -4.35 -12.24 7.56
CA LEU A 58 -3.89 -13.60 7.25
C LEU A 58 -4.98 -14.60 7.58
N TRP A 59 -5.23 -15.55 6.69
CA TRP A 59 -6.04 -16.71 6.95
C TRP A 59 -5.15 -17.96 6.90
N LEU A 60 -4.98 -18.61 8.07
CA LEU A 60 -4.23 -19.86 8.21
C LEU A 60 -5.13 -21.05 8.00
N LEU A 61 -4.74 -21.94 7.09
CA LEU A 61 -5.33 -23.28 6.96
C LEU A 61 -5.06 -24.10 8.22
N PRO A 62 -5.79 -25.22 8.46
CA PRO A 62 -5.70 -25.98 9.71
C PRO A 62 -4.27 -26.36 10.05
N PHE A 63 -3.83 -26.01 11.24
CA PHE A 63 -2.51 -26.33 11.79
C PHE A 63 -2.57 -27.15 13.07
N TYR A 64 -3.74 -27.66 13.39
CA TYR A 64 -4.01 -28.44 14.57
C TYR A 64 -3.44 -29.86 14.44
N PRO A 65 -3.19 -30.58 15.57
CA PRO A 65 -2.87 -31.99 15.50
C PRO A 65 -3.91 -32.78 14.70
N SER A 66 -3.44 -33.46 13.68
CA SER A 66 -4.25 -34.18 12.71
C SER A 66 -3.44 -35.32 12.08
N PRO A 67 -4.06 -36.44 11.69
CA PRO A 67 -3.43 -37.41 10.80
C PRO A 67 -3.12 -36.87 9.41
N ARG A 68 -3.68 -35.70 9.03
CA ARG A 68 -3.52 -35.04 7.72
C ARG A 68 -3.97 -35.89 6.53
N ARG A 69 -5.00 -36.73 6.73
CA ARG A 69 -5.62 -37.46 5.61
C ARG A 69 -6.47 -36.56 4.73
N ASP A 70 -6.94 -35.43 5.28
CA ASP A 70 -7.56 -34.32 4.58
C ASP A 70 -6.86 -33.02 4.94
N ASP A 71 -5.55 -33.02 4.81
CA ASP A 71 -4.66 -31.85 4.92
C ASP A 71 -4.86 -30.98 6.18
N GLY A 72 -5.36 -31.57 7.28
CA GLY A 72 -5.57 -30.92 8.54
C GLY A 72 -7.04 -30.66 8.88
N TYR A 73 -7.98 -30.79 7.95
CA TYR A 73 -9.41 -30.68 8.23
C TYR A 73 -9.94 -31.89 9.04
N ASP A 74 -9.23 -33.00 9.08
CA ASP A 74 -9.45 -34.13 9.96
C ASP A 74 -8.77 -33.90 11.33
N ILE A 75 -9.33 -32.98 12.16
CA ILE A 75 -8.74 -32.54 13.41
C ILE A 75 -8.81 -33.65 14.48
N ALA A 76 -7.66 -33.99 15.07
CA ALA A 76 -7.56 -34.93 16.19
C ALA A 76 -7.48 -34.21 17.55
N GLN A 77 -7.12 -32.95 17.60
CA GLN A 77 -7.04 -32.15 18.82
C GLN A 77 -7.19 -30.66 18.52
N TYR A 78 -8.26 -30.02 19.02
CA TYR A 78 -8.56 -28.61 18.72
C TYR A 78 -7.65 -27.60 19.41
N ARG A 79 -7.07 -27.89 20.56
CA ARG A 79 -6.33 -26.94 21.41
C ARG A 79 -4.82 -27.20 21.37
N GLY A 80 -4.30 -27.56 20.21
CA GLY A 80 -2.90 -27.85 19.99
C GLY A 80 -2.40 -27.33 18.66
N VAL A 81 -1.10 -27.45 18.45
CA VAL A 81 -0.40 -27.22 17.17
C VAL A 81 0.20 -28.54 16.76
N HIS A 82 0.12 -28.90 15.46
CA HIS A 82 0.75 -30.10 14.95
C HIS A 82 2.27 -30.02 15.14
N SER A 83 2.88 -31.10 15.58
CA SER A 83 4.32 -31.14 15.92
C SER A 83 5.24 -30.66 14.80
N ASP A 84 4.86 -30.94 13.56
CA ASP A 84 5.63 -30.51 12.38
C ASP A 84 5.60 -29.00 12.16
N TYR A 85 4.60 -28.30 12.68
CA TYR A 85 4.46 -26.84 12.53
C TYR A 85 5.02 -26.05 13.71
N GLY A 86 5.40 -26.74 14.78
CA GLY A 86 5.94 -26.14 16.00
C GLY A 86 5.08 -26.37 17.23
N SER A 87 5.06 -25.41 18.12
CA SER A 87 4.37 -25.47 19.42
C SER A 87 3.29 -24.38 19.56
N LEU A 88 2.46 -24.50 20.62
CA LEU A 88 1.53 -23.41 21.00
C LEU A 88 2.25 -22.09 21.30
N ALA A 89 3.49 -22.14 21.77
CA ALA A 89 4.29 -20.95 22.02
C ALA A 89 4.66 -20.26 20.71
N ASP A 90 4.95 -21.04 19.66
CA ASP A 90 5.26 -20.51 18.32
C ASP A 90 4.02 -19.91 17.68
N ALA A 91 2.87 -20.56 17.76
CA ALA A 91 1.60 -20.00 17.29
C ALA A 91 1.26 -18.69 18.00
N ARG A 92 1.43 -18.60 19.33
CA ARG A 92 1.22 -17.36 20.09
C ARG A 92 2.20 -16.26 19.66
N ARG A 93 3.46 -16.62 19.45
CA ARG A 93 4.48 -15.69 18.95
C ARG A 93 4.13 -15.20 17.55
N PHE A 94 3.67 -16.08 16.67
CA PHE A 94 3.24 -15.73 15.32
C PHE A 94 2.10 -14.70 15.35
N ILE A 95 1.05 -14.91 16.15
CA ILE A 95 -0.07 -13.96 16.28
C ILE A 95 0.44 -12.60 16.76
N ALA A 96 1.31 -12.58 17.78
CA ALA A 96 1.90 -11.34 18.27
C ALA A 96 2.75 -10.60 17.23
N GLU A 97 3.54 -11.34 16.44
CA GLU A 97 4.38 -10.78 15.36
C GLU A 97 3.55 -10.29 14.16
N ALA A 98 2.45 -10.98 13.84
CA ALA A 98 1.49 -10.53 12.84
C ALA A 98 0.84 -9.20 13.28
N HIS A 99 0.33 -9.13 14.51
CA HIS A 99 -0.26 -7.92 15.07
C HIS A 99 0.73 -6.74 15.12
N ARG A 100 1.99 -7.00 15.43
CA ARG A 100 3.03 -5.96 15.43
C ARG A 100 3.22 -5.32 14.06
N ARG A 101 2.93 -6.05 12.98
CA ARG A 101 3.00 -5.59 11.58
C ARG A 101 1.67 -5.06 11.03
N GLY A 102 0.65 -4.95 11.87
CA GLY A 102 -0.68 -4.52 11.43
C GLY A 102 -1.50 -5.60 10.71
N LEU A 103 -1.10 -6.87 10.83
CA LEU A 103 -1.80 -8.00 10.24
C LEU A 103 -2.74 -8.65 11.26
N ARG A 104 -4.01 -8.85 10.89
CA ARG A 104 -4.97 -9.66 11.63
C ARG A 104 -4.82 -11.13 11.27
N VAL A 105 -5.29 -12.01 12.14
CA VAL A 105 -5.16 -13.47 11.97
C VAL A 105 -6.52 -14.13 12.04
N ILE A 106 -6.88 -14.86 10.99
CA ILE A 106 -8.04 -15.76 10.92
C ILE A 106 -7.53 -17.19 10.97
N THR A 107 -8.18 -18.04 11.77
CA THR A 107 -7.91 -19.48 11.79
C THR A 107 -9.19 -20.27 11.51
N GLU A 108 -9.04 -21.56 11.30
CA GLU A 108 -10.17 -22.46 11.06
C GLU A 108 -10.89 -22.83 12.36
N LEU A 109 -12.18 -22.99 12.26
CA LEU A 109 -13.00 -23.65 13.28
C LEU A 109 -13.85 -24.71 12.58
N VAL A 110 -13.28 -25.91 12.43
CA VAL A 110 -13.95 -27.06 11.81
C VAL A 110 -14.86 -27.68 12.87
N ILE A 111 -16.16 -27.48 12.72
CA ILE A 111 -17.16 -27.91 13.72
C ILE A 111 -18.14 -28.93 13.19
N ASN A 112 -18.15 -29.20 11.88
CA ASN A 112 -19.01 -30.23 11.30
C ASN A 112 -18.57 -31.64 11.73
N HIS A 113 -17.28 -31.92 11.71
CA HIS A 113 -16.70 -33.24 11.91
C HIS A 113 -15.37 -33.17 12.68
N THR A 114 -14.87 -34.33 13.05
CA THR A 114 -13.48 -34.50 13.58
C THR A 114 -12.80 -35.63 12.83
N SER A 115 -11.48 -35.80 13.07
CA SER A 115 -10.82 -37.05 12.71
C SER A 115 -11.44 -38.25 13.47
N ASP A 116 -11.43 -39.41 12.85
CA ASP A 116 -11.70 -40.71 13.52
C ASP A 116 -10.68 -41.01 14.64
N GLN A 117 -9.57 -40.28 14.69
CA GLN A 117 -8.58 -40.38 15.77
C GLN A 117 -8.79 -39.34 16.89
N HIS A 118 -9.81 -38.49 16.79
CA HIS A 118 -10.14 -37.54 17.87
C HIS A 118 -10.54 -38.29 19.16
N PRO A 119 -10.07 -37.86 20.33
CA PRO A 119 -10.42 -38.49 21.61
C PRO A 119 -11.92 -38.60 21.87
N TRP A 120 -12.74 -37.67 21.35
CA TRP A 120 -14.18 -37.74 21.43
C TRP A 120 -14.72 -38.93 20.64
N PHE A 121 -14.25 -39.17 19.38
CA PHE A 121 -14.68 -40.29 18.58
C PHE A 121 -14.22 -41.62 19.16
N ILE A 122 -12.94 -41.73 19.57
CA ILE A 122 -12.42 -42.93 20.25
C ILE A 122 -13.24 -43.25 21.47
N ARG A 123 -13.60 -42.27 22.30
CA ARG A 123 -14.47 -42.50 23.46
C ARG A 123 -15.90 -42.87 23.04
N ALA A 124 -16.47 -42.22 22.04
CA ALA A 124 -17.82 -42.47 21.57
C ALA A 124 -17.99 -43.89 21.03
N ARG A 125 -17.06 -44.37 20.18
CA ARG A 125 -17.12 -45.72 19.60
C ARG A 125 -17.05 -46.86 20.64
N HIS A 126 -16.43 -46.63 21.81
CA HIS A 126 -16.34 -47.55 22.92
C HIS A 126 -17.47 -47.35 23.95
N ALA A 127 -18.20 -46.27 23.90
CA ALA A 127 -19.24 -45.95 24.85
C ALA A 127 -20.51 -46.79 24.63
N LYS A 128 -21.30 -46.96 25.66
CA LYS A 128 -22.60 -47.64 25.58
C LYS A 128 -23.55 -46.87 24.66
N LYS A 129 -24.27 -47.57 23.82
CA LYS A 129 -25.31 -47.01 22.94
C LYS A 129 -26.32 -46.21 23.81
N GLY A 130 -26.72 -45.00 23.32
CA GLY A 130 -27.59 -44.08 23.99
C GLY A 130 -26.95 -43.36 25.18
N SER A 131 -25.66 -43.47 25.41
CA SER A 131 -24.95 -42.70 26.40
C SER A 131 -24.52 -41.33 25.85
N ARG A 132 -24.39 -40.33 26.71
CA ARG A 132 -23.94 -38.99 26.34
C ARG A 132 -22.60 -38.96 25.59
N ALA A 133 -21.70 -39.91 25.87
CA ALA A 133 -20.44 -40.04 25.22
C ALA A 133 -20.59 -40.61 23.82
N ARG A 134 -21.52 -41.59 23.61
CA ARG A 134 -21.84 -42.11 22.27
C ARG A 134 -22.45 -41.01 21.41
N ASP A 135 -23.36 -40.23 21.97
CA ASP A 135 -24.14 -39.23 21.26
C ASP A 135 -23.37 -37.93 20.93
N TYR A 136 -22.03 -37.97 21.04
CA TYR A 136 -21.17 -36.90 20.48
C TYR A 136 -21.14 -36.91 18.95
N TYR A 137 -21.43 -38.06 18.36
CA TYR A 137 -21.47 -38.29 16.90
C TYR A 137 -22.82 -38.85 16.48
N VAL A 138 -23.10 -38.82 15.21
CA VAL A 138 -24.35 -39.31 14.64
C VAL A 138 -24.23 -40.79 14.33
N TRP A 139 -25.06 -41.63 14.99
CA TRP A 139 -25.03 -43.07 14.88
C TRP A 139 -26.36 -43.65 14.42
N SER A 140 -26.33 -44.77 13.67
CA SER A 140 -27.52 -45.53 13.26
C SER A 140 -27.25 -47.00 13.30
N ASP A 141 -28.34 -47.80 13.51
CA ASP A 141 -28.27 -49.26 13.38
C ASP A 141 -28.33 -49.72 11.93
N SER A 142 -28.74 -48.86 11.00
CA SER A 142 -28.75 -49.12 9.56
C SER A 142 -28.25 -47.90 8.80
N ASP A 143 -27.85 -48.13 7.59
CA ASP A 143 -27.40 -47.09 6.62
C ASP A 143 -28.58 -46.54 5.79
N GLU A 144 -29.81 -46.82 6.16
CA GLU A 144 -31.02 -46.38 5.44
C GLU A 144 -31.55 -45.01 5.85
N LYS A 145 -31.02 -44.41 6.94
CA LYS A 145 -31.39 -43.05 7.39
C LYS A 145 -30.81 -42.00 6.43
N TYR A 146 -31.52 -40.83 6.42
CA TYR A 146 -31.14 -39.66 5.65
C TYR A 146 -30.95 -39.92 4.14
N GLN A 147 -31.76 -40.83 3.61
CA GLN A 147 -31.82 -41.06 2.16
C GLN A 147 -32.22 -39.77 1.42
N GLY A 148 -31.55 -39.49 0.32
CA GLY A 148 -31.70 -38.23 -0.41
C GLY A 148 -30.67 -37.16 -0.08
N THR A 149 -29.86 -37.37 0.95
CA THR A 149 -28.68 -36.53 1.21
C THR A 149 -27.59 -36.84 0.20
N ARG A 150 -27.17 -35.87 -0.57
CA ARG A 150 -26.14 -36.03 -1.60
C ARG A 150 -24.77 -36.38 -0.99
N ILE A 151 -23.97 -37.12 -1.73
CA ILE A 151 -22.55 -37.35 -1.41
C ILE A 151 -21.76 -36.19 -2.00
N ILE A 152 -20.87 -35.61 -1.18
CA ILE A 152 -20.05 -34.46 -1.59
C ILE A 152 -18.80 -34.92 -2.36
N PHE A 153 -18.06 -35.86 -1.81
CA PHE A 153 -16.84 -36.39 -2.44
C PHE A 153 -17.14 -37.64 -3.31
N ILE A 154 -17.82 -37.38 -4.42
CA ILE A 154 -18.34 -38.41 -5.32
C ILE A 154 -17.23 -39.28 -5.96
N ASP A 155 -16.00 -38.79 -6.03
CA ASP A 155 -14.86 -39.54 -6.60
C ASP A 155 -14.30 -40.57 -5.63
N THR A 156 -14.60 -40.45 -4.32
CA THR A 156 -14.00 -41.29 -3.27
C THR A 156 -15.02 -42.03 -2.41
N GLU A 157 -16.16 -41.42 -2.10
CA GLU A 157 -17.14 -41.97 -1.19
C GLU A 157 -18.37 -42.54 -1.95
N GLN A 158 -18.92 -43.64 -1.45
CA GLN A 158 -20.11 -44.29 -2.03
C GLN A 158 -21.33 -44.17 -1.12
N SER A 159 -21.16 -43.80 0.12
CA SER A 159 -22.20 -43.61 1.14
C SER A 159 -21.78 -42.56 2.12
N ASN A 160 -22.73 -41.86 2.75
CA ASN A 160 -22.48 -41.02 3.91
C ASN A 160 -22.47 -41.80 5.24
N TRP A 161 -22.66 -43.12 5.18
CA TRP A 161 -22.61 -44.02 6.34
C TRP A 161 -21.45 -44.98 6.24
N THR A 162 -20.72 -45.17 7.34
CA THR A 162 -19.64 -46.16 7.47
C THR A 162 -19.87 -47.02 8.72
N TRP A 163 -19.73 -48.36 8.56
CA TRP A 163 -19.85 -49.30 9.65
C TRP A 163 -18.65 -49.27 10.57
N ASP A 164 -18.88 -49.07 11.85
CA ASP A 164 -17.84 -49.15 12.88
C ASP A 164 -17.95 -50.52 13.60
N PRO A 165 -16.96 -51.41 13.47
CA PRO A 165 -17.01 -52.76 14.09
C PRO A 165 -16.86 -52.70 15.61
N VAL A 166 -16.31 -51.62 16.21
CA VAL A 166 -16.18 -51.44 17.64
C VAL A 166 -17.49 -50.98 18.26
N ALA A 167 -18.10 -49.98 17.64
CA ALA A 167 -19.39 -49.46 18.07
C ALA A 167 -20.54 -50.39 17.72
N GLN A 168 -20.38 -51.28 16.72
CA GLN A 168 -21.41 -52.12 16.13
C GLN A 168 -22.62 -51.31 15.65
N GLN A 169 -22.32 -50.18 15.07
CA GLN A 169 -23.27 -49.24 14.44
C GLN A 169 -22.64 -48.53 13.27
N TYR A 170 -23.44 -47.97 12.40
CA TYR A 170 -23.02 -47.01 11.40
C TYR A 170 -22.85 -45.62 12.02
N TYR A 171 -21.79 -44.94 11.64
CA TYR A 171 -21.64 -43.52 11.93
C TYR A 171 -21.79 -42.71 10.66
N TRP A 172 -22.30 -41.51 10.81
CA TRP A 172 -22.49 -40.56 9.73
C TRP A 172 -21.24 -39.76 9.43
N HIS A 173 -20.95 -39.49 8.17
CA HIS A 173 -19.93 -38.59 7.71
C HIS A 173 -20.40 -37.90 6.45
N ARG A 174 -20.30 -36.59 6.39
CA ARG A 174 -20.70 -35.82 5.23
C ARG A 174 -19.60 -35.75 4.17
N PHE A 175 -18.35 -35.84 4.61
CA PHE A 175 -17.15 -35.81 3.81
C PHE A 175 -16.49 -37.19 3.76
N TYR A 176 -15.21 -37.31 4.07
CA TYR A 176 -14.54 -38.61 4.04
C TYR A 176 -15.01 -39.52 5.18
N SER A 177 -14.97 -40.81 4.94
CA SER A 177 -15.31 -41.82 5.96
C SER A 177 -14.44 -41.75 7.23
N HIS A 178 -13.29 -41.14 7.19
CA HIS A 178 -12.44 -40.90 8.36
C HIS A 178 -12.74 -39.55 9.07
N GLN A 179 -13.81 -38.86 8.69
CA GLN A 179 -14.26 -37.61 9.27
C GLN A 179 -15.68 -37.73 9.81
N PRO A 180 -15.88 -38.44 10.95
CA PRO A 180 -17.22 -38.60 11.53
C PRO A 180 -17.80 -37.25 11.97
N ASP A 181 -19.09 -37.04 11.68
CA ASP A 181 -19.81 -35.81 11.94
C ASP A 181 -20.24 -35.72 13.40
N LEU A 182 -20.08 -34.51 13.96
CA LEU A 182 -20.49 -34.19 15.32
C LEU A 182 -22.01 -34.03 15.42
N ASN A 183 -22.58 -34.52 16.50
CA ASN A 183 -24.01 -34.46 16.75
C ASN A 183 -24.41 -33.21 17.55
N PHE A 184 -24.91 -32.17 16.89
CA PHE A 184 -25.35 -30.93 17.53
C PHE A 184 -26.70 -31.04 18.27
N ASP A 185 -27.42 -32.14 18.14
CA ASP A 185 -28.54 -32.43 19.06
C ASP A 185 -28.07 -32.69 20.47
N ASN A 186 -26.79 -33.02 20.64
CA ASN A 186 -26.18 -33.09 21.97
C ASN A 186 -25.64 -31.71 22.40
N PRO A 187 -26.26 -31.05 23.38
CA PRO A 187 -25.83 -29.70 23.79
C PRO A 187 -24.44 -29.65 24.39
N GLN A 188 -23.83 -30.82 24.69
CA GLN A 188 -22.45 -30.88 25.15
C GLN A 188 -21.48 -30.57 24.00
N VAL A 189 -21.82 -30.99 22.76
CA VAL A 189 -21.01 -30.72 21.57
C VAL A 189 -20.87 -29.20 21.38
N LEU A 190 -21.98 -28.47 21.39
CA LEU A 190 -21.93 -27.02 21.26
C LEU A 190 -21.13 -26.36 22.38
N ARG A 191 -21.22 -26.83 23.62
CA ARG A 191 -20.42 -26.29 24.73
C ARG A 191 -18.93 -26.49 24.53
N GLU A 192 -18.50 -27.63 23.99
CA GLU A 192 -17.10 -27.89 23.65
C GLU A 192 -16.63 -26.98 22.50
N VAL A 193 -17.45 -26.82 21.47
CA VAL A 193 -17.17 -25.91 20.35
C VAL A 193 -16.97 -24.48 20.83
N LEU A 194 -17.86 -23.96 21.68
CA LEU A 194 -17.71 -22.64 22.30
C LEU A 194 -16.43 -22.55 23.15
N GLY A 195 -16.05 -23.62 23.82
CA GLY A 195 -14.80 -23.70 24.56
C GLY A 195 -13.54 -23.68 23.66
N VAL A 196 -13.60 -24.28 22.47
CA VAL A 196 -12.54 -24.20 21.46
C VAL A 196 -12.44 -22.79 20.89
N MET A 197 -13.57 -22.22 20.53
CA MET A 197 -13.66 -20.84 20.02
C MET A 197 -12.99 -19.86 20.97
N ARG A 198 -13.40 -19.85 22.25
CA ARG A 198 -12.80 -18.98 23.29
C ARG A 198 -11.30 -19.19 23.43
N TYR A 199 -10.84 -20.42 23.38
CA TYR A 199 -9.42 -20.74 23.54
C TYR A 199 -8.53 -20.03 22.50
N TRP A 200 -8.93 -20.01 21.24
CA TRP A 200 -8.18 -19.36 20.17
C TRP A 200 -8.37 -17.84 20.16
N LEU A 201 -9.58 -17.36 20.48
CA LEU A 201 -9.83 -15.92 20.60
C LEU A 201 -9.05 -15.30 21.79
N ASP A 202 -8.96 -16.00 22.92
CA ASP A 202 -8.14 -15.60 24.08
C ASP A 202 -6.64 -15.58 23.75
N MET A 203 -6.20 -16.42 22.81
CA MET A 203 -4.82 -16.42 22.33
C MET A 203 -4.49 -15.22 21.44
N GLY A 204 -5.51 -14.55 20.91
CA GLY A 204 -5.36 -13.33 20.10
C GLY A 204 -5.82 -13.45 18.66
N VAL A 205 -6.41 -14.57 18.25
CA VAL A 205 -6.99 -14.73 16.90
C VAL A 205 -8.11 -13.70 16.69
N ASP A 206 -8.15 -13.08 15.51
CA ASP A 206 -9.07 -11.99 15.19
C ASP A 206 -10.36 -12.47 14.51
N GLY A 207 -10.31 -13.63 13.85
CA GLY A 207 -11.47 -14.20 13.20
C GLY A 207 -11.37 -15.71 13.09
N LEU A 208 -12.54 -16.33 12.91
CA LEU A 208 -12.64 -17.78 12.72
C LEU A 208 -13.44 -18.08 11.45
N ARG A 209 -12.87 -18.90 10.57
CA ARG A 209 -13.60 -19.46 9.43
C ARG A 209 -14.29 -20.72 9.88
N LEU A 210 -15.60 -20.73 9.78
CA LEU A 210 -16.45 -21.88 10.10
C LEU A 210 -16.55 -22.78 8.87
N ASP A 211 -15.91 -23.92 8.95
CA ASP A 211 -15.87 -24.93 7.89
C ASP A 211 -17.20 -25.65 7.76
N ALA A 212 -17.67 -25.85 6.53
CA ALA A 212 -18.76 -26.79 6.18
C ALA A 212 -20.07 -26.62 6.99
N ILE A 213 -20.42 -25.38 7.35
CA ILE A 213 -21.56 -25.15 8.27
C ILE A 213 -22.96 -25.48 7.73
N PRO A 214 -23.25 -25.60 6.44
CA PRO A 214 -24.56 -26.04 5.97
C PRO A 214 -24.96 -27.44 6.44
N TYR A 215 -24.02 -28.26 6.86
CA TYR A 215 -24.14 -29.70 7.09
C TYR A 215 -24.18 -30.12 8.55
N LEU A 216 -24.35 -29.17 9.50
CA LEU A 216 -24.25 -29.43 10.95
C LEU A 216 -25.37 -30.31 11.52
N ILE A 217 -26.48 -30.46 10.83
CA ILE A 217 -27.69 -31.13 11.33
C ILE A 217 -28.23 -32.09 10.25
N GLU A 218 -28.58 -33.31 10.67
CA GLU A 218 -29.22 -34.31 9.82
C GLU A 218 -30.67 -34.51 10.22
N ARG A 219 -31.59 -34.56 9.22
CA ARG A 219 -33.01 -34.88 9.43
C ARG A 219 -33.54 -35.76 8.33
N ASP A 220 -34.28 -36.81 8.72
CA ASP A 220 -34.96 -37.69 7.74
C ASP A 220 -35.92 -36.88 6.88
N GLY A 221 -35.94 -37.21 5.59
CA GLY A 221 -36.82 -36.59 4.61
C GLY A 221 -36.38 -35.18 4.17
N THR A 222 -35.20 -34.76 4.52
CA THR A 222 -34.58 -33.49 4.08
C THR A 222 -33.27 -33.75 3.32
N SER A 223 -32.70 -32.69 2.75
CA SER A 223 -31.34 -32.72 2.17
C SER A 223 -30.25 -32.77 3.22
N SER A 224 -30.55 -32.55 4.50
CA SER A 224 -29.61 -32.33 5.59
C SER A 224 -28.63 -31.17 5.32
N GLU A 225 -29.17 -30.13 4.65
CA GLU A 225 -28.45 -28.87 4.35
C GLU A 225 -29.36 -27.67 4.71
N ASN A 226 -28.75 -26.59 5.20
CA ASN A 226 -29.43 -25.31 5.48
C ASN A 226 -30.65 -25.45 6.43
N LEU A 227 -30.62 -26.36 7.39
CA LEU A 227 -31.74 -26.60 8.27
C LEU A 227 -31.90 -25.47 9.30
N PRO A 228 -33.13 -25.18 9.77
CA PRO A 228 -33.36 -24.12 10.76
C PRO A 228 -32.57 -24.31 12.06
N GLU A 229 -32.31 -25.55 12.46
CA GLU A 229 -31.52 -25.87 13.64
C GLU A 229 -30.02 -25.50 13.46
N THR A 230 -29.51 -25.58 12.24
CA THR A 230 -28.15 -25.09 11.91
C THR A 230 -28.03 -23.61 12.22
N HIS A 231 -29.00 -22.80 11.78
CA HIS A 231 -29.04 -21.37 12.06
C HIS A 231 -29.15 -21.07 13.57
N GLN A 232 -29.90 -21.87 14.32
CA GLN A 232 -29.94 -21.73 15.79
C GLN A 232 -28.57 -21.97 16.44
N VAL A 233 -27.81 -22.94 15.95
CA VAL A 233 -26.44 -23.19 16.43
C VAL A 233 -25.55 -21.97 16.15
N LEU A 234 -25.61 -21.43 14.96
CA LEU A 234 -24.80 -20.27 14.57
C LEU A 234 -25.17 -19.00 15.35
N LYS A 235 -26.44 -18.73 15.57
CA LYS A 235 -26.89 -17.63 16.43
C LYS A 235 -26.34 -17.74 17.84
N ARG A 236 -26.25 -18.94 18.40
CA ARG A 236 -25.64 -19.16 19.73
C ARG A 236 -24.13 -18.95 19.74
N ILE A 237 -23.43 -19.37 18.67
CA ILE A 237 -21.98 -19.11 18.52
C ILE A 237 -21.75 -17.61 18.40
N ARG A 238 -22.54 -16.92 17.59
CA ARG A 238 -22.45 -15.47 17.40
C ARG A 238 -22.74 -14.70 18.69
N ALA A 239 -23.80 -15.05 19.41
CA ALA A 239 -24.14 -14.41 20.68
C ALA A 239 -23.02 -14.53 21.73
N GLU A 240 -22.35 -15.68 21.78
CA GLU A 240 -21.21 -15.90 22.68
C GLU A 240 -20.00 -15.04 22.27
N LEU A 241 -19.76 -14.90 20.96
CA LEU A 241 -18.70 -14.06 20.41
C LEU A 241 -18.96 -12.58 20.74
N ASP A 242 -20.15 -12.07 20.43
CA ASP A 242 -20.48 -10.66 20.62
C ASP A 242 -20.44 -10.25 22.10
N ALA A 243 -20.83 -11.16 23.01
CA ALA A 243 -20.82 -10.91 24.46
C ALA A 243 -19.39 -10.73 25.01
N HIS A 244 -18.38 -11.35 24.42
CA HIS A 244 -17.03 -11.41 25.01
C HIS A 244 -15.93 -10.87 24.09
N TYR A 245 -16.17 -10.78 22.77
CA TYR A 245 -15.17 -10.47 21.74
C TYR A 245 -15.73 -9.56 20.64
N PRO A 246 -16.12 -8.32 20.93
CA PRO A 246 -16.87 -7.45 20.01
C PRO A 246 -16.07 -7.02 18.76
N ASP A 247 -14.76 -7.22 18.75
CA ASP A 247 -13.86 -6.90 17.64
C ASP A 247 -13.40 -8.15 16.86
N ARG A 248 -14.11 -9.28 17.00
CA ARG A 248 -13.83 -10.54 16.35
C ARG A 248 -14.87 -10.85 15.27
N MET A 249 -14.52 -11.75 14.36
CA MET A 249 -15.31 -12.05 13.18
C MET A 249 -15.50 -13.54 12.97
N LEU A 250 -16.66 -13.93 12.45
CA LEU A 250 -16.98 -15.27 11.94
C LEU A 250 -17.15 -15.22 10.42
N LEU A 251 -16.44 -16.08 9.70
CA LEU A 251 -16.51 -16.24 8.26
C LEU A 251 -17.13 -17.60 7.93
N ALA A 252 -18.27 -17.61 7.29
CA ALA A 252 -19.00 -18.81 6.91
C ALA A 252 -18.45 -19.43 5.61
N GLU A 253 -18.19 -20.73 5.62
CA GLU A 253 -18.13 -21.53 4.40
C GLU A 253 -19.47 -22.18 4.15
N ALA A 254 -20.26 -21.57 3.28
CA ALA A 254 -21.53 -22.10 2.77
C ALA A 254 -21.47 -22.09 1.25
N ASN A 255 -21.10 -23.23 0.64
CA ASN A 255 -21.06 -23.39 -0.81
C ASN A 255 -22.48 -23.64 -1.32
N GLN A 256 -23.26 -22.55 -1.41
CA GLN A 256 -24.68 -22.53 -1.74
C GLN A 256 -24.98 -21.41 -2.76
N TRP A 257 -26.17 -21.41 -3.35
CA TRP A 257 -26.66 -20.27 -4.11
C TRP A 257 -26.77 -19.02 -3.23
N PRO A 258 -26.72 -17.80 -3.79
CA PRO A 258 -26.70 -16.58 -2.96
C PRO A 258 -27.91 -16.45 -2.04
N GLU A 259 -29.09 -16.89 -2.49
CA GLU A 259 -30.33 -16.89 -1.72
C GLU A 259 -30.24 -17.82 -0.50
N ASP A 260 -29.62 -19.01 -0.66
CA ASP A 260 -29.43 -20.00 0.39
C ASP A 260 -28.26 -19.63 1.33
N THR A 261 -27.32 -18.82 0.85
CA THR A 261 -26.23 -18.29 1.69
C THR A 261 -26.68 -17.09 2.52
N ARG A 262 -27.63 -16.29 2.05
CA ARG A 262 -28.10 -15.08 2.75
C ARG A 262 -28.52 -15.32 4.20
N PRO A 263 -29.22 -16.40 4.55
CA PRO A 263 -29.62 -16.71 5.94
C PRO A 263 -28.45 -16.83 6.92
N TYR A 264 -27.26 -17.25 6.44
CA TYR A 264 -26.07 -17.38 7.30
C TYR A 264 -25.49 -16.06 7.84
N PHE A 265 -25.99 -14.93 7.35
CA PHE A 265 -25.74 -13.63 7.98
C PHE A 265 -26.71 -13.30 9.11
N GLY A 266 -27.87 -13.99 9.18
CA GLY A 266 -28.95 -13.64 10.08
C GLY A 266 -29.67 -12.34 9.68
N GLY A 267 -30.15 -11.59 10.66
CA GLY A 267 -30.81 -10.31 10.43
C GLY A 267 -32.18 -10.47 9.77
N GLU A 268 -33.05 -11.30 10.34
CA GLU A 268 -34.43 -11.42 9.93
C GLU A 268 -35.14 -10.05 10.05
N ASP A 269 -36.07 -9.77 9.15
CA ASP A 269 -36.86 -8.54 9.12
C ASP A 269 -36.05 -7.23 8.97
N GLY A 270 -34.85 -7.29 8.36
CA GLY A 270 -34.01 -6.11 8.11
C GLY A 270 -33.23 -5.64 9.32
N GLY A 271 -33.09 -6.48 10.34
CA GLY A 271 -32.23 -6.24 11.51
C GLY A 271 -30.74 -6.41 11.21
N GLU A 272 -29.91 -6.16 12.23
CA GLU A 272 -28.48 -6.48 12.17
C GLU A 272 -28.24 -7.98 12.06
N GLY A 273 -27.17 -8.37 11.34
CA GLY A 273 -26.79 -9.77 11.23
C GLY A 273 -26.36 -10.35 12.57
N ASP A 274 -26.95 -11.49 12.93
CA ASP A 274 -26.80 -12.17 14.21
C ASP A 274 -26.27 -13.62 14.10
N GLU A 275 -25.78 -13.98 12.90
CA GLU A 275 -25.05 -15.22 12.62
C GLU A 275 -23.61 -14.93 12.22
N CYS A 276 -23.18 -15.27 11.01
CA CYS A 276 -21.82 -14.96 10.58
C CYS A 276 -21.67 -13.51 10.11
N HIS A 277 -20.52 -12.90 10.36
CA HIS A 277 -20.19 -11.57 9.86
C HIS A 277 -19.93 -11.57 8.36
N MET A 278 -19.36 -12.67 7.88
CA MET A 278 -18.98 -12.85 6.49
C MET A 278 -19.39 -14.24 6.00
N ALA A 279 -19.64 -14.34 4.70
CA ALA A 279 -19.81 -15.61 3.99
C ALA A 279 -19.14 -15.52 2.62
N PHE A 280 -18.57 -16.62 2.14
CA PHE A 280 -18.02 -16.68 0.80
C PHE A 280 -19.10 -16.65 -0.28
N HIS A 281 -18.89 -15.83 -1.30
CA HIS A 281 -19.75 -15.78 -2.47
C HIS A 281 -19.26 -16.78 -3.53
N PHE A 282 -19.48 -18.07 -3.29
CA PHE A 282 -19.02 -19.14 -4.18
C PHE A 282 -19.53 -19.01 -5.63
N PRO A 283 -20.79 -18.64 -5.89
CA PRO A 283 -21.30 -18.57 -7.27
C PRO A 283 -20.64 -17.50 -8.14
N LEU A 284 -20.08 -16.43 -7.56
CA LEU A 284 -19.41 -15.35 -8.32
C LEU A 284 -18.08 -15.83 -8.92
N MET A 285 -17.35 -16.67 -8.23
CA MET A 285 -16.00 -17.12 -8.62
C MET A 285 -16.02 -17.81 -10.00
N PRO A 286 -16.77 -18.90 -10.28
CA PRO A 286 -16.77 -19.54 -11.59
C PRO A 286 -17.31 -18.62 -12.69
N ARG A 287 -18.18 -17.66 -12.36
CA ARG A 287 -18.74 -16.72 -13.33
C ARG A 287 -17.75 -15.64 -13.77
N MET A 288 -16.76 -15.28 -12.94
CA MET A 288 -15.65 -14.42 -13.39
C MET A 288 -14.83 -15.14 -14.47
N TYR A 289 -14.52 -16.42 -14.29
CA TYR A 289 -13.84 -17.22 -15.32
C TYR A 289 -14.69 -17.40 -16.57
N MET A 290 -15.98 -17.67 -16.40
CA MET A 290 -16.92 -17.83 -17.53
C MET A 290 -17.03 -16.55 -18.33
N ALA A 291 -17.11 -15.39 -17.69
CA ALA A 291 -17.21 -14.10 -18.36
C ALA A 291 -15.97 -13.82 -19.25
N ILE A 292 -14.78 -14.17 -18.81
CA ILE A 292 -13.56 -14.03 -19.61
C ILE A 292 -13.53 -15.07 -20.74
N ALA A 293 -13.94 -16.30 -20.49
CA ALA A 293 -14.00 -17.35 -21.51
C ALA A 293 -14.99 -17.04 -22.62
N GLN A 294 -16.14 -16.47 -22.28
CA GLN A 294 -17.18 -16.06 -23.21
C GLN A 294 -16.99 -14.67 -23.80
N GLU A 295 -16.06 -13.88 -23.27
CA GLU A 295 -15.90 -12.46 -23.59
C GLU A 295 -17.21 -11.67 -23.41
N ASP A 296 -17.95 -11.96 -22.33
CA ASP A 296 -19.27 -11.39 -22.05
C ASP A 296 -19.43 -11.13 -20.55
N ARG A 297 -19.93 -9.93 -20.19
CA ARG A 297 -20.21 -9.59 -18.79
C ARG A 297 -21.39 -10.32 -18.17
N TYR A 298 -22.27 -10.91 -19.00
CA TYR A 298 -23.55 -11.47 -18.55
C TYR A 298 -23.39 -12.43 -17.36
N PRO A 299 -22.46 -13.38 -17.34
CA PRO A 299 -22.31 -14.30 -16.21
C PRO A 299 -22.11 -13.58 -14.86
N ILE A 300 -21.31 -12.51 -14.85
CA ILE A 300 -21.08 -11.71 -13.63
C ILE A 300 -22.30 -10.87 -13.28
N THR A 301 -22.87 -10.16 -14.26
CA THR A 301 -23.98 -9.25 -14.00
C THR A 301 -25.25 -10.01 -13.59
N ASP A 302 -25.44 -11.22 -14.11
CA ASP A 302 -26.58 -12.06 -13.80
C ASP A 302 -26.54 -12.57 -12.37
N ILE A 303 -25.42 -13.14 -11.93
CA ILE A 303 -25.30 -13.64 -10.55
C ILE A 303 -25.35 -12.50 -9.52
N LEU A 304 -24.78 -11.33 -9.84
CA LEU A 304 -24.87 -10.17 -8.93
C LEU A 304 -26.31 -9.64 -8.80
N ARG A 305 -27.16 -9.78 -9.82
CA ARG A 305 -28.60 -9.46 -9.73
C ARG A 305 -29.37 -10.44 -8.86
N GLN A 306 -28.92 -11.69 -8.85
CA GLN A 306 -29.50 -12.74 -8.01
C GLN A 306 -29.02 -12.67 -6.56
N THR A 307 -27.91 -11.94 -6.31
CA THR A 307 -27.34 -11.80 -4.96
C THR A 307 -28.21 -10.87 -4.12
N PRO A 308 -28.81 -11.36 -3.03
CA PRO A 308 -29.66 -10.55 -2.17
C PRO A 308 -28.84 -9.57 -1.33
N ASP A 309 -29.52 -8.52 -0.85
CA ASP A 309 -28.96 -7.60 0.11
C ASP A 309 -28.66 -8.31 1.45
N ILE A 310 -27.55 -7.93 2.06
CA ILE A 310 -27.10 -8.46 3.35
C ILE A 310 -27.17 -7.37 4.43
N PRO A 311 -27.23 -7.73 5.72
CA PRO A 311 -27.23 -6.76 6.83
C PRO A 311 -26.04 -5.80 6.76
N ALA A 312 -26.27 -4.57 7.21
CA ALA A 312 -25.24 -3.51 7.16
C ALA A 312 -23.95 -3.84 7.92
N ASN A 313 -24.04 -4.67 8.95
CA ASN A 313 -22.90 -5.17 9.74
C ASN A 313 -22.30 -6.48 9.17
N CYS A 314 -22.65 -6.89 7.94
CA CYS A 314 -22.15 -8.10 7.30
C CYS A 314 -21.38 -7.78 6.00
N GLN A 315 -20.66 -8.77 5.46
CA GLN A 315 -19.89 -8.63 4.23
C GLN A 315 -19.76 -9.96 3.48
N TRP A 316 -19.84 -9.93 2.16
CA TRP A 316 -19.42 -11.06 1.33
C TRP A 316 -17.90 -11.20 1.34
N ALA A 317 -17.37 -12.41 1.33
CA ALA A 317 -15.98 -12.72 1.00
C ALA A 317 -15.90 -13.24 -0.43
N ILE A 318 -14.98 -12.75 -1.22
CA ILE A 318 -14.79 -13.12 -2.62
C ILE A 318 -13.38 -13.59 -2.89
N PHE A 319 -13.20 -14.50 -3.81
CA PHE A 319 -11.91 -15.09 -4.14
C PHE A 319 -11.89 -15.58 -5.60
N LEU A 320 -10.70 -15.72 -6.17
CA LEU A 320 -10.49 -16.34 -7.49
C LEU A 320 -10.10 -17.80 -7.34
N ARG A 321 -9.18 -18.06 -6.42
CA ARG A 321 -8.71 -19.41 -6.07
C ARG A 321 -8.46 -19.48 -4.57
N ASN A 322 -8.51 -20.70 -4.06
CA ASN A 322 -8.18 -21.08 -2.70
C ASN A 322 -7.39 -22.41 -2.69
N HIS A 323 -7.30 -23.06 -1.54
CA HIS A 323 -6.61 -24.32 -1.31
C HIS A 323 -7.37 -25.56 -1.84
N ASP A 324 -8.61 -25.39 -2.26
CA ASP A 324 -9.47 -26.45 -2.80
C ASP A 324 -9.57 -26.35 -4.32
N GLU A 325 -10.33 -27.26 -4.92
CA GLU A 325 -10.72 -27.15 -6.33
C GLU A 325 -11.54 -25.88 -6.59
N LEU A 326 -11.45 -25.35 -7.80
CA LEU A 326 -12.42 -24.36 -8.30
C LEU A 326 -13.75 -25.07 -8.40
N THR A 327 -14.57 -24.94 -7.37
CA THR A 327 -15.87 -25.66 -7.33
C THR A 327 -16.83 -25.15 -8.38
N LEU A 328 -17.50 -26.08 -9.04
CA LEU A 328 -18.53 -25.83 -10.04
C LEU A 328 -19.89 -26.40 -9.59
N GLU A 329 -20.11 -26.49 -8.28
CA GLU A 329 -21.39 -26.95 -7.72
C GLU A 329 -22.51 -25.92 -7.95
N MET A 330 -22.19 -24.64 -7.80
CA MET A 330 -23.15 -23.52 -7.90
C MET A 330 -23.16 -22.91 -9.31
N VAL A 331 -23.13 -23.77 -10.31
CA VAL A 331 -23.36 -23.46 -11.72
C VAL A 331 -24.35 -24.50 -12.30
N THR A 332 -24.96 -24.20 -13.42
CA THR A 332 -25.80 -25.19 -14.12
C THR A 332 -24.95 -26.30 -14.76
N ASP A 333 -25.54 -27.42 -15.11
CA ASP A 333 -24.83 -28.53 -15.77
C ASP A 333 -24.21 -28.09 -17.11
N ASP A 334 -24.90 -27.29 -17.90
CA ASP A 334 -24.38 -26.73 -19.15
C ASP A 334 -23.21 -25.78 -18.92
N GLU A 335 -23.28 -24.94 -17.89
CA GLU A 335 -22.16 -24.05 -17.48
C GLU A 335 -20.97 -24.85 -17.00
N ARG A 336 -21.21 -25.93 -16.23
CA ARG A 336 -20.14 -26.80 -15.73
C ARG A 336 -19.42 -27.50 -16.87
N ASP A 337 -20.19 -28.07 -17.82
CA ASP A 337 -19.60 -28.72 -18.98
C ASP A 337 -18.80 -27.75 -19.84
N TYR A 338 -19.32 -26.53 -20.03
CA TYR A 338 -18.58 -25.47 -20.70
C TYR A 338 -17.25 -25.15 -20.02
N LEU A 339 -17.27 -24.94 -18.70
CA LEU A 339 -16.07 -24.59 -17.91
C LEU A 339 -15.06 -25.76 -17.89
N TRP A 340 -15.52 -27.01 -17.77
CA TRP A 340 -14.67 -28.17 -17.86
C TRP A 340 -14.00 -28.29 -19.23
N ASN A 341 -14.72 -28.09 -20.29
CA ASN A 341 -14.17 -28.14 -21.64
C ASN A 341 -13.16 -27.02 -21.90
N HIS A 342 -13.39 -25.84 -21.34
CA HIS A 342 -12.53 -24.69 -21.54
C HIS A 342 -11.28 -24.71 -20.64
N TYR A 343 -11.43 -24.99 -19.33
CA TYR A 343 -10.36 -24.87 -18.34
C TYR A 343 -9.76 -26.19 -17.87
N ALA A 344 -10.42 -27.30 -18.09
CA ALA A 344 -10.02 -28.63 -17.66
C ALA A 344 -10.24 -29.70 -18.76
N ALA A 345 -9.76 -29.40 -19.99
CA ALA A 345 -9.76 -30.33 -21.09
C ALA A 345 -8.99 -31.61 -20.74
N ASP A 346 -7.89 -31.49 -20.00
CA ASP A 346 -7.23 -32.61 -19.34
C ASP A 346 -8.08 -33.05 -18.12
N ARG A 347 -8.65 -34.27 -18.21
CA ARG A 347 -9.50 -34.80 -17.15
C ARG A 347 -8.82 -34.94 -15.80
N ARG A 348 -7.48 -35.03 -15.75
CA ARG A 348 -6.72 -35.08 -14.50
C ARG A 348 -6.82 -33.77 -13.71
N ALA A 349 -7.16 -32.67 -14.36
CA ALA A 349 -7.45 -31.41 -13.69
C ALA A 349 -8.84 -31.34 -13.05
N ARG A 350 -9.72 -32.33 -13.33
CA ARG A 350 -11.06 -32.40 -12.72
C ARG A 350 -11.00 -33.18 -11.41
N LEU A 351 -11.72 -32.73 -10.42
CA LEU A 351 -11.88 -33.35 -9.12
C LEU A 351 -13.28 -33.06 -8.61
N ASN A 352 -14.03 -34.09 -8.20
CA ASN A 352 -15.44 -33.98 -7.82
C ASN A 352 -16.23 -33.18 -8.89
N LEU A 353 -16.89 -32.10 -8.51
CA LEU A 353 -17.58 -31.18 -9.44
C LEU A 353 -16.75 -29.94 -9.77
N GLY A 354 -15.42 -29.99 -9.61
CA GLY A 354 -14.57 -28.81 -9.76
C GLY A 354 -13.33 -29.00 -10.64
N ILE A 355 -12.43 -28.01 -10.56
CA ILE A 355 -11.17 -27.95 -11.30
C ILE A 355 -10.02 -27.68 -10.33
N ARG A 356 -9.09 -28.64 -10.16
CA ARG A 356 -7.90 -28.49 -9.30
C ARG A 356 -6.75 -27.84 -10.04
N ARG A 357 -6.87 -26.55 -10.33
CA ARG A 357 -5.84 -25.75 -10.97
C ARG A 357 -5.69 -24.40 -10.26
N ARG A 358 -4.49 -23.84 -10.28
CA ARG A 358 -4.23 -22.48 -9.81
C ARG A 358 -4.63 -21.43 -10.84
N LEU A 359 -4.68 -20.17 -10.45
CA LEU A 359 -5.08 -19.05 -11.30
C LEU A 359 -4.25 -18.94 -12.58
N ALA A 360 -2.92 -18.90 -12.47
CA ALA A 360 -2.06 -18.69 -13.64
C ALA A 360 -2.19 -19.79 -14.70
N PRO A 361 -2.21 -21.10 -14.35
CA PRO A 361 -2.50 -22.14 -15.32
C PRO A 361 -3.91 -22.10 -15.93
N LEU A 362 -4.94 -21.70 -15.17
CA LEU A 362 -6.30 -21.55 -15.72
C LEU A 362 -6.35 -20.54 -16.87
N VAL A 363 -5.60 -19.47 -16.78
CA VAL A 363 -5.56 -18.41 -17.80
C VAL A 363 -4.29 -18.46 -18.67
N GLU A 364 -3.62 -19.63 -18.75
CA GLU A 364 -2.48 -19.92 -19.66
C GLU A 364 -1.30 -18.95 -19.46
N ARG A 365 -1.07 -18.45 -18.26
CA ARG A 365 -0.08 -17.41 -17.92
C ARG A 365 -0.29 -16.08 -18.64
N ASP A 366 -1.43 -15.85 -19.27
CA ASP A 366 -1.67 -14.55 -19.87
C ASP A 366 -1.71 -13.47 -18.78
N ARG A 367 -0.66 -12.66 -18.73
CA ARG A 367 -0.47 -11.61 -17.76
C ARG A 367 -1.66 -10.65 -17.69
N ARG A 368 -2.26 -10.31 -18.81
CA ARG A 368 -3.39 -9.39 -18.89
C ARG A 368 -4.65 -9.99 -18.28
N ARG A 369 -4.88 -11.29 -18.50
CA ARG A 369 -6.01 -12.01 -17.87
C ARG A 369 -5.83 -12.13 -16.36
N ILE A 370 -4.59 -12.38 -15.88
CA ILE A 370 -4.28 -12.43 -14.46
C ILE A 370 -4.54 -11.05 -13.82
N GLU A 371 -4.05 -9.98 -14.42
CA GLU A 371 -4.25 -8.61 -13.94
C GLU A 371 -5.72 -8.21 -13.94
N LEU A 372 -6.46 -8.54 -15.01
CA LEU A 372 -7.89 -8.28 -15.11
C LEU A 372 -8.67 -9.00 -14.00
N LEU A 373 -8.43 -10.30 -13.79
CA LEU A 373 -9.11 -11.06 -12.73
C LEU A 373 -8.82 -10.49 -11.33
N HIS A 374 -7.56 -10.14 -11.05
CA HIS A 374 -7.23 -9.48 -9.77
C HIS A 374 -7.88 -8.10 -9.65
N SER A 375 -7.99 -7.34 -10.75
CA SER A 375 -8.68 -6.04 -10.71
C SER A 375 -10.16 -6.21 -10.38
N LEU A 376 -10.81 -7.24 -10.93
CA LEU A 376 -12.19 -7.59 -10.59
C LEU A 376 -12.32 -8.02 -9.13
N LEU A 377 -11.47 -8.94 -8.68
CA LEU A 377 -11.43 -9.39 -7.29
C LEU A 377 -11.30 -8.22 -6.30
N LEU A 378 -10.43 -7.27 -6.61
CA LEU A 378 -10.12 -6.16 -5.71
C LEU A 378 -11.09 -4.97 -5.81
N SER A 379 -12.00 -4.95 -6.78
CA SER A 379 -12.97 -3.85 -6.97
C SER A 379 -14.44 -4.27 -6.86
N MET A 380 -14.77 -5.56 -7.01
CA MET A 380 -16.13 -6.08 -6.79
C MET A 380 -16.56 -5.91 -5.32
N PRO A 381 -17.89 -5.90 -5.05
CA PRO A 381 -18.38 -5.83 -3.68
C PRO A 381 -17.97 -7.08 -2.90
N GLY A 382 -17.37 -6.86 -1.75
CA GLY A 382 -16.90 -7.93 -0.89
C GLY A 382 -15.44 -7.77 -0.47
N THR A 383 -15.05 -8.57 0.51
CA THR A 383 -13.68 -8.66 1.02
C THR A 383 -12.91 -9.67 0.17
N PRO A 384 -11.84 -9.25 -0.51
CA PRO A 384 -11.07 -10.13 -1.37
C PRO A 384 -10.18 -11.06 -0.56
N THR A 385 -10.10 -12.32 -1.01
CA THR A 385 -9.15 -13.31 -0.51
C THR A 385 -8.18 -13.68 -1.63
N LEU A 386 -6.89 -13.53 -1.35
CA LEU A 386 -5.77 -13.93 -2.22
C LEU A 386 -5.19 -15.24 -1.71
N TYR A 387 -4.92 -16.17 -2.60
CA TYR A 387 -4.27 -17.43 -2.27
C TYR A 387 -2.75 -17.31 -2.46
N TYR A 388 -1.95 -17.80 -1.51
CA TYR A 388 -0.49 -17.66 -1.57
C TYR A 388 0.08 -18.16 -2.90
N GLY A 389 1.00 -17.40 -3.47
CA GLY A 389 1.62 -17.69 -4.76
C GLY A 389 0.87 -17.17 -5.98
N ASP A 390 -0.40 -16.76 -5.87
CA ASP A 390 -1.12 -16.16 -6.99
C ASP A 390 -0.55 -14.78 -7.33
N GLU A 391 0.00 -14.05 -6.34
CA GLU A 391 0.67 -12.76 -6.50
C GLU A 391 1.95 -12.81 -7.35
N ILE A 392 2.54 -14.00 -7.51
CA ILE A 392 3.70 -14.22 -8.40
C ILE A 392 3.34 -15.03 -9.65
N GLY A 393 2.08 -15.46 -9.79
CA GLY A 393 1.63 -16.31 -10.89
C GLY A 393 2.13 -17.76 -10.80
N MET A 394 2.14 -18.31 -9.60
CA MET A 394 2.58 -19.67 -9.32
C MET A 394 1.72 -20.71 -10.05
N GLY A 395 2.34 -21.78 -10.55
CA GLY A 395 1.67 -22.89 -11.20
C GLY A 395 1.15 -23.96 -10.24
N ASP A 396 0.69 -25.06 -10.81
CA ASP A 396 0.19 -26.24 -10.11
C ASP A 396 0.78 -27.55 -10.65
N ASN A 397 0.48 -28.66 -9.98
CA ASN A 397 0.85 -29.99 -10.42
C ASN A 397 -0.36 -30.94 -10.40
N ILE A 398 -1.04 -31.07 -11.54
CA ILE A 398 -2.24 -31.91 -11.69
C ILE A 398 -1.99 -33.43 -11.57
N TYR A 399 -0.72 -33.84 -11.44
CA TYR A 399 -0.36 -35.26 -11.27
C TYR A 399 -0.34 -35.71 -9.81
N LEU A 400 -0.41 -34.76 -8.86
CA LEU A 400 -0.54 -35.07 -7.44
C LEU A 400 -1.98 -35.49 -7.12
N GLY A 401 -2.13 -36.29 -6.08
CA GLY A 401 -3.45 -36.72 -5.61
C GLY A 401 -4.29 -35.60 -5.04
N ASP A 402 -5.59 -35.84 -4.90
CA ASP A 402 -6.53 -34.91 -4.30
C ASP A 402 -6.29 -33.43 -4.72
N ARG A 403 -6.25 -32.50 -3.80
CA ARG A 403 -5.98 -31.07 -3.99
C ARG A 403 -4.52 -30.68 -3.80
N ASP A 404 -3.63 -31.63 -3.52
CA ASP A 404 -2.20 -31.38 -3.26
C ASP A 404 -1.50 -30.62 -4.38
N GLY A 405 -1.96 -30.80 -5.62
CA GLY A 405 -1.37 -30.11 -6.78
C GLY A 405 -1.47 -28.57 -6.73
N VAL A 406 -2.44 -28.01 -5.99
CA VAL A 406 -2.58 -26.57 -5.78
C VAL A 406 -1.99 -26.10 -4.44
N ARG A 407 -1.48 -27.02 -3.61
CA ARG A 407 -0.94 -26.77 -2.27
C ARG A 407 0.58 -26.89 -2.18
N THR A 408 1.27 -26.88 -3.32
CA THR A 408 2.72 -27.05 -3.45
C THR A 408 3.51 -25.92 -2.75
N PRO A 409 4.79 -26.16 -2.40
CA PRO A 409 5.63 -25.18 -1.71
C PRO A 409 5.76 -23.85 -2.43
N MET A 410 5.74 -22.75 -1.68
CA MET A 410 5.96 -21.40 -2.18
C MET A 410 7.34 -21.25 -2.84
N GLN A 411 7.42 -20.51 -3.93
CA GLN A 411 8.61 -20.34 -4.76
C GLN A 411 9.30 -19.01 -4.41
N TRP A 412 10.30 -19.07 -3.51
CA TRP A 412 11.01 -17.89 -3.01
C TRP A 412 12.16 -17.45 -3.89
N SER A 413 12.98 -18.41 -4.36
CA SER A 413 14.20 -18.13 -5.12
C SER A 413 14.50 -19.25 -6.12
N VAL A 414 15.58 -19.12 -6.87
CA VAL A 414 16.13 -20.16 -7.76
C VAL A 414 16.91 -21.25 -7.00
N ASP A 415 17.09 -21.10 -5.69
CA ASP A 415 17.82 -22.04 -4.87
C ASP A 415 17.11 -23.40 -4.77
N ARG A 416 17.80 -24.37 -4.18
CA ARG A 416 17.24 -25.71 -3.94
C ARG A 416 15.84 -25.63 -3.33
N ASN A 417 14.94 -26.46 -3.84
CA ASN A 417 13.53 -26.51 -3.43
C ASN A 417 12.78 -25.18 -3.59
N GLY A 418 13.21 -24.34 -4.51
CA GLY A 418 12.62 -23.01 -4.70
C GLY A 418 12.89 -22.04 -3.55
N GLY A 419 13.91 -22.28 -2.74
CA GLY A 419 14.16 -21.49 -1.53
C GLY A 419 13.18 -21.73 -0.39
N PHE A 420 12.25 -22.68 -0.53
CA PHE A 420 11.29 -23.05 0.52
C PHE A 420 11.95 -23.75 1.69
N SER A 421 12.88 -24.69 1.42
CA SER A 421 13.56 -25.53 2.39
C SER A 421 14.96 -25.91 1.90
N ARG A 422 15.89 -26.08 2.81
CA ARG A 422 17.23 -26.63 2.52
C ARG A 422 17.29 -28.15 2.70
N ALA A 423 16.19 -28.77 3.07
CA ALA A 423 16.08 -30.24 3.24
C ALA A 423 16.41 -30.98 1.94
N ASP A 424 16.64 -32.28 2.08
CA ASP A 424 16.67 -33.17 0.93
C ASP A 424 15.31 -33.15 0.22
N PRO A 425 15.25 -33.00 -1.13
CA PRO A 425 13.99 -33.00 -1.87
C PRO A 425 13.08 -34.19 -1.58
N ALA A 426 13.63 -35.34 -1.21
CA ALA A 426 12.87 -36.52 -0.84
C ALA A 426 12.14 -36.42 0.52
N LYS A 427 12.48 -35.40 1.33
CA LYS A 427 11.85 -35.13 2.62
C LYS A 427 10.75 -34.08 2.51
N LEU A 428 10.62 -33.43 1.38
CA LEU A 428 9.60 -32.38 1.22
C LEU A 428 8.20 -32.98 1.34
N VAL A 429 7.34 -32.31 2.08
CA VAL A 429 5.93 -32.71 2.26
C VAL A 429 5.21 -32.80 0.93
N LEU A 430 5.51 -31.90 0.00
CA LEU A 430 5.05 -31.88 -1.38
C LEU A 430 6.22 -31.46 -2.30
N PRO A 431 6.29 -31.99 -3.52
CA PRO A 431 7.33 -31.57 -4.46
C PRO A 431 7.10 -30.12 -4.91
N PRO A 432 8.18 -29.32 -5.13
CA PRO A 432 8.08 -28.03 -5.76
C PRO A 432 7.66 -28.18 -7.23
N ILE A 433 7.15 -27.13 -7.83
CA ILE A 433 6.85 -27.11 -9.25
C ILE A 433 8.14 -27.08 -10.05
N LEU A 434 8.33 -28.06 -10.90
CA LEU A 434 9.52 -28.24 -11.76
C LEU A 434 9.24 -28.01 -13.25
N ASP A 435 8.00 -27.67 -13.59
CA ASP A 435 7.59 -27.38 -14.96
C ASP A 435 8.41 -26.20 -15.53
N PRO A 436 8.89 -26.28 -16.80
CA PRO A 436 9.71 -25.20 -17.39
C PRO A 436 9.02 -23.83 -17.43
N LEU A 437 7.69 -23.82 -17.45
CA LEU A 437 6.91 -22.57 -17.53
C LEU A 437 6.57 -22.00 -16.15
N TYR A 438 6.32 -22.88 -15.16
CA TYR A 438 5.82 -22.51 -13.84
C TYR A 438 6.78 -22.83 -12.71
N GLY A 439 7.87 -23.54 -12.99
CA GLY A 439 8.84 -23.93 -11.99
C GLY A 439 9.52 -22.74 -11.32
N TYR A 440 10.02 -22.96 -10.12
CA TYR A 440 10.65 -21.92 -9.30
C TYR A 440 11.88 -21.27 -9.95
N GLN A 441 12.49 -21.88 -10.94
CA GLN A 441 13.56 -21.30 -11.74
C GLN A 441 13.07 -20.16 -12.63
N THR A 442 11.79 -20.18 -13.04
CA THR A 442 11.15 -19.18 -13.90
C THR A 442 10.29 -18.23 -13.06
N ILE A 443 9.55 -18.76 -12.10
CA ILE A 443 8.59 -18.01 -11.27
C ILE A 443 9.07 -18.06 -9.82
N ASN A 444 9.53 -16.94 -9.27
CA ASN A 444 9.91 -16.86 -7.85
C ASN A 444 9.84 -15.42 -7.34
N VAL A 445 9.74 -15.31 -6.02
CA VAL A 445 9.63 -14.01 -5.33
C VAL A 445 10.86 -13.15 -5.55
N GLU A 446 12.07 -13.71 -5.41
CA GLU A 446 13.32 -12.95 -5.47
C GLU A 446 13.50 -12.25 -6.81
N ALA A 447 13.29 -12.96 -7.91
CA ALA A 447 13.38 -12.38 -9.26
C ALA A 447 12.32 -11.31 -9.48
N GLN A 448 11.08 -11.56 -9.05
CA GLN A 448 9.98 -10.60 -9.23
C GLN A 448 10.10 -9.37 -8.33
N ALA A 449 10.64 -9.49 -7.13
CA ALA A 449 10.86 -8.34 -6.26
C ALA A 449 11.85 -7.32 -6.85
N ARG A 450 12.81 -7.79 -7.66
CA ARG A 450 13.81 -6.94 -8.35
C ARG A 450 13.30 -6.30 -9.65
N ASP A 451 12.23 -6.83 -10.23
CA ASP A 451 11.65 -6.29 -11.47
C ASP A 451 10.46 -5.38 -11.16
N PRO A 452 10.56 -4.06 -11.38
CA PRO A 452 9.47 -3.10 -11.15
C PRO A 452 8.20 -3.42 -11.92
N HIS A 453 8.31 -4.16 -13.04
CA HIS A 453 7.19 -4.52 -13.91
C HIS A 453 6.65 -5.93 -13.67
N SER A 454 7.18 -6.64 -12.68
CA SER A 454 6.72 -7.98 -12.31
C SER A 454 5.25 -7.99 -11.85
N LEU A 455 4.65 -9.19 -11.81
CA LEU A 455 3.30 -9.37 -11.27
C LEU A 455 3.25 -9.00 -9.80
N LEU A 456 4.25 -9.41 -9.02
CA LEU A 456 4.36 -9.11 -7.59
C LEU A 456 4.33 -7.59 -7.33
N ASN A 457 5.17 -6.83 -8.02
CA ASN A 457 5.24 -5.38 -7.82
C ASN A 457 4.01 -4.66 -8.38
N TRP A 458 3.36 -5.21 -9.41
CA TRP A 458 2.08 -4.73 -9.87
C TRP A 458 0.98 -4.96 -8.82
N MET A 459 0.92 -6.15 -8.20
CA MET A 459 -0.03 -6.47 -7.11
C MET A 459 0.15 -5.54 -5.91
N ARG A 460 1.40 -5.28 -5.50
CA ARG A 460 1.69 -4.32 -4.43
C ARG A 460 1.11 -2.94 -4.71
N ARG A 461 1.28 -2.43 -5.94
CA ARG A 461 0.70 -1.13 -6.33
C ARG A 461 -0.82 -1.15 -6.30
N LEU A 462 -1.43 -2.20 -6.83
CA LEU A 462 -2.88 -2.31 -6.88
C LEU A 462 -3.51 -2.40 -5.47
N LEU A 463 -2.88 -3.17 -4.58
CA LEU A 463 -3.28 -3.29 -3.18
C LEU A 463 -3.11 -1.96 -2.42
N ALA A 464 -2.01 -1.24 -2.67
CA ALA A 464 -1.79 0.09 -2.08
C ALA A 464 -2.87 1.10 -2.52
N VAL A 465 -3.27 1.08 -3.79
CA VAL A 465 -4.39 1.91 -4.29
C VAL A 465 -5.70 1.54 -3.59
N ARG A 466 -6.02 0.25 -3.50
CA ARG A 466 -7.25 -0.23 -2.85
C ARG A 466 -7.31 0.17 -1.37
N SER A 467 -6.21 0.02 -0.64
CA SER A 467 -6.16 0.27 0.82
C SER A 467 -6.49 1.72 1.20
N GLN A 468 -6.30 2.66 0.27
CA GLN A 468 -6.58 4.07 0.49
C GLN A 468 -8.05 4.45 0.25
N GLN A 469 -8.87 3.52 -0.25
CA GLN A 469 -10.23 3.81 -0.73
C GLN A 469 -11.27 2.93 -0.04
N LYS A 470 -11.97 3.50 0.93
CA LYS A 470 -13.07 2.82 1.64
C LYS A 470 -14.23 2.39 0.72
N ALA A 471 -14.40 3.04 -0.42
CA ALA A 471 -15.43 2.71 -1.39
C ALA A 471 -15.32 1.26 -1.90
N PHE A 472 -14.14 0.68 -2.00
CA PHE A 472 -13.99 -0.71 -2.40
C PHE A 472 -14.49 -1.72 -1.34
N GLY A 473 -14.27 -1.43 -0.07
CA GLY A 473 -14.69 -2.30 1.03
C GLY A 473 -16.12 -2.04 1.48
N ARG A 474 -16.52 -0.78 1.59
CA ARG A 474 -17.78 -0.34 2.24
C ARG A 474 -18.78 0.29 1.27
N GLY A 475 -18.36 0.62 0.04
CA GLY A 475 -19.22 1.29 -0.93
C GLY A 475 -20.30 0.40 -1.53
N SER A 476 -21.38 1.03 -1.95
CA SER A 476 -22.43 0.39 -2.73
C SER A 476 -21.92 0.02 -4.14
N LEU A 477 -22.63 -0.87 -4.81
CA LEU A 477 -22.41 -1.24 -6.20
C LEU A 477 -23.53 -0.70 -7.07
N LYS A 478 -23.16 0.09 -8.10
CA LYS A 478 -24.11 0.50 -9.14
C LYS A 478 -23.62 -0.01 -10.49
N MET A 479 -24.29 -1.02 -11.02
CA MET A 479 -23.94 -1.57 -12.33
C MET A 479 -24.31 -0.59 -13.45
N LEU A 480 -23.39 -0.39 -14.38
CA LEU A 480 -23.65 0.29 -15.64
C LEU A 480 -23.90 -0.76 -16.73
N ALA A 481 -24.80 -0.45 -17.66
CA ALA A 481 -25.21 -1.37 -18.69
C ALA A 481 -24.93 -0.81 -20.10
N PRO A 482 -23.63 -0.63 -20.47
CA PRO A 482 -23.28 -0.16 -21.81
C PRO A 482 -23.73 -1.15 -22.88
N SER A 483 -23.95 -0.68 -24.11
CA SER A 483 -24.37 -1.51 -25.25
C SER A 483 -23.35 -2.60 -25.58
N ASN A 484 -22.06 -2.34 -25.41
CA ASN A 484 -21.00 -3.33 -25.63
C ASN A 484 -20.95 -4.34 -24.47
N ARG A 485 -21.39 -5.57 -24.73
CA ARG A 485 -21.45 -6.66 -23.74
C ARG A 485 -20.07 -7.16 -23.29
N ARG A 486 -19.00 -6.87 -24.05
CA ARG A 486 -17.62 -7.23 -23.70
C ARG A 486 -17.03 -6.33 -22.63
N ILE A 487 -17.69 -5.22 -22.34
CA ILE A 487 -17.28 -4.27 -21.30
C ILE A 487 -18.15 -4.47 -20.07
N LEU A 488 -17.49 -4.69 -18.95
CA LEU A 488 -18.07 -4.65 -17.61
C LEU A 488 -17.77 -3.29 -17.00
N ALA A 489 -18.79 -2.55 -16.60
CA ALA A 489 -18.63 -1.22 -15.99
C ALA A 489 -19.56 -1.07 -14.79
N TYR A 490 -19.05 -0.48 -13.71
CA TYR A 490 -19.80 -0.25 -12.47
C TYR A 490 -19.18 0.88 -11.66
N LEU A 491 -19.98 1.47 -10.78
CA LEU A 491 -19.55 2.45 -9.79
C LEU A 491 -19.49 1.80 -8.40
N ARG A 492 -18.49 2.20 -7.63
CA ARG A 492 -18.38 1.96 -6.19
C ARG A 492 -18.54 3.30 -5.50
N GLU A 493 -19.62 3.48 -4.75
CA GLU A 493 -19.96 4.76 -4.14
C GLU A 493 -19.99 4.62 -2.62
N TYR A 494 -19.29 5.51 -1.92
CA TYR A 494 -19.22 5.53 -0.47
C TYR A 494 -19.38 6.96 0.05
N ALA A 495 -20.22 7.13 1.06
CA ALA A 495 -20.43 8.41 1.71
C ALA A 495 -20.15 8.28 3.22
N GLU A 496 -19.37 9.19 3.77
CA GLU A 496 -19.07 9.29 5.20
C GLU A 496 -19.02 10.77 5.57
N GLY A 497 -20.02 11.25 6.32
CA GLY A 497 -20.19 12.68 6.60
C GLY A 497 -20.40 13.49 5.32
N GLU A 498 -19.57 14.50 5.11
CA GLU A 498 -19.60 15.33 3.88
C GLU A 498 -18.78 14.73 2.73
N ARG A 499 -17.96 13.73 3.01
CA ARG A 499 -17.12 13.08 1.99
C ARG A 499 -17.96 12.09 1.18
N GLN A 500 -17.93 12.25 -0.13
CA GLN A 500 -18.55 11.34 -1.08
C GLN A 500 -17.50 10.86 -2.08
N ASP A 501 -17.13 9.61 -2.02
CA ASP A 501 -16.18 8.97 -2.93
C ASP A 501 -16.92 8.14 -3.97
N SER A 502 -16.63 8.36 -5.24
CA SER A 502 -17.17 7.59 -6.36
C SER A 502 -16.01 7.06 -7.21
N ILE A 503 -15.97 5.74 -7.37
CA ILE A 503 -14.95 5.07 -8.19
C ILE A 503 -15.65 4.37 -9.35
N LEU A 504 -15.30 4.76 -10.56
CA LEU A 504 -15.74 4.09 -11.78
C LEU A 504 -14.73 2.98 -12.14
N CYS A 505 -15.22 1.75 -12.17
CA CYS A 505 -14.46 0.58 -12.60
C CYS A 505 -14.94 0.15 -13.98
N VAL A 506 -14.02 0.05 -14.94
CA VAL A 506 -14.32 -0.36 -16.33
C VAL A 506 -13.34 -1.43 -16.75
N ALA A 507 -13.83 -2.55 -17.27
CA ALA A 507 -13.03 -3.72 -17.65
C ALA A 507 -13.43 -4.25 -19.02
N ASN A 508 -12.44 -4.52 -19.88
CA ASN A 508 -12.62 -5.21 -21.15
C ASN A 508 -12.37 -6.71 -20.95
N LEU A 509 -13.40 -7.52 -21.06
CA LEU A 509 -13.36 -8.97 -20.87
C LEU A 509 -12.88 -9.74 -22.11
N SER A 510 -12.54 -9.03 -23.19
CA SER A 510 -12.22 -9.67 -24.48
C SER A 510 -10.76 -9.54 -24.89
N ARG A 511 -10.36 -10.43 -25.79
CA ARG A 511 -9.04 -10.47 -26.42
C ARG A 511 -8.76 -9.37 -27.44
N ALA A 512 -9.76 -8.53 -27.74
CA ALA A 512 -9.64 -7.42 -28.67
C ALA A 512 -9.89 -6.08 -27.98
N ALA A 513 -9.30 -5.01 -28.50
CA ALA A 513 -9.61 -3.67 -28.02
C ALA A 513 -11.10 -3.35 -28.22
N GLN A 514 -11.72 -2.71 -27.26
CA GLN A 514 -13.16 -2.41 -27.24
C GLN A 514 -13.39 -0.93 -26.97
N ALA A 515 -14.24 -0.33 -27.79
CA ALA A 515 -14.82 0.97 -27.48
C ALA A 515 -16.11 0.80 -26.67
N VAL A 516 -16.37 1.73 -25.77
CA VAL A 516 -17.58 1.76 -24.95
C VAL A 516 -18.05 3.18 -24.72
N GLU A 517 -19.34 3.37 -24.76
CA GLU A 517 -20.05 4.57 -24.34
C GLU A 517 -20.71 4.29 -22.99
N LEU A 518 -20.37 5.12 -21.99
CA LEU A 518 -20.92 5.00 -20.63
C LEU A 518 -21.83 6.18 -20.35
N ASP A 519 -23.02 5.90 -19.84
CA ASP A 519 -23.91 6.92 -19.31
C ASP A 519 -23.42 7.35 -17.90
N LEU A 520 -22.75 8.48 -17.84
CA LEU A 520 -22.22 9.09 -16.63
C LEU A 520 -22.80 10.51 -16.41
N ALA A 521 -23.91 10.86 -17.05
CA ALA A 521 -24.51 12.22 -16.97
C ALA A 521 -24.78 12.64 -15.50
N SER A 522 -25.09 11.70 -14.61
CA SER A 522 -25.26 11.99 -13.17
C SER A 522 -23.99 12.47 -12.47
N HIS A 523 -22.83 12.32 -13.10
CA HIS A 523 -21.51 12.77 -12.63
C HIS A 523 -20.93 13.88 -13.52
N ALA A 524 -21.76 14.60 -14.27
CA ALA A 524 -21.32 15.69 -15.13
C ALA A 524 -20.49 16.72 -14.32
N GLY A 525 -19.40 17.20 -14.90
CA GLY A 525 -18.45 18.10 -14.26
C GLY A 525 -17.34 17.42 -13.44
N LYS A 526 -17.47 16.13 -13.09
CA LYS A 526 -16.40 15.37 -12.46
C LYS A 526 -15.30 15.02 -13.47
N VAL A 527 -14.08 14.91 -12.98
CA VAL A 527 -12.90 14.50 -13.76
C VAL A 527 -12.49 13.09 -13.36
N PRO A 528 -12.54 12.11 -14.29
CA PRO A 528 -12.03 10.78 -14.01
C PRO A 528 -10.49 10.83 -13.88
N VAL A 529 -9.97 10.43 -12.73
CA VAL A 529 -8.53 10.30 -12.48
C VAL A 529 -8.19 8.81 -12.36
N GLU A 530 -7.38 8.31 -13.27
CA GLU A 530 -6.96 6.91 -13.26
C GLU A 530 -6.06 6.65 -12.04
N MET A 531 -6.42 5.66 -11.22
CA MET A 531 -5.93 5.55 -9.85
C MET A 531 -4.54 4.91 -9.75
N ILE A 532 -4.08 4.16 -10.76
CA ILE A 532 -2.77 3.49 -10.74
C ILE A 532 -1.68 4.42 -11.27
N GLY A 533 -1.96 5.13 -12.36
CA GLY A 533 -1.04 6.04 -13.02
C GLY A 533 -1.20 7.52 -12.64
N GLY A 534 -2.27 7.87 -11.92
CA GLY A 534 -2.56 9.24 -11.50
C GLY A 534 -3.01 10.20 -12.60
N MET A 535 -3.24 9.70 -13.82
CA MET A 535 -3.56 10.53 -14.99
C MET A 535 -5.02 10.92 -15.02
N SER A 536 -5.31 12.20 -15.26
CA SER A 536 -6.67 12.68 -15.51
C SER A 536 -7.12 12.42 -16.95
N PHE A 537 -8.39 12.07 -17.07
CA PHE A 537 -9.11 11.94 -18.34
C PHE A 537 -10.01 13.17 -18.55
N PRO A 538 -10.54 13.37 -19.76
CA PRO A 538 -11.45 14.51 -20.01
C PRO A 538 -12.62 14.56 -19.01
N PRO A 539 -13.06 15.75 -18.61
CA PRO A 539 -14.21 15.88 -17.71
C PRO A 539 -15.47 15.21 -18.28
N ILE A 540 -16.28 14.62 -17.40
CA ILE A 540 -17.57 14.05 -17.76
C ILE A 540 -18.54 15.17 -18.15
N GLY A 541 -19.13 15.04 -19.33
CA GLY A 541 -20.16 15.95 -19.83
C GLY A 541 -21.57 15.39 -19.65
N GLU A 542 -22.56 16.03 -20.29
CA GLU A 542 -23.96 15.57 -20.32
C GLU A 542 -24.17 14.43 -21.34
N LEU A 543 -23.26 14.24 -22.28
CA LEU A 543 -23.28 13.17 -23.27
C LEU A 543 -22.61 11.90 -22.72
N THR A 544 -22.84 10.79 -23.44
CA THR A 544 -22.17 9.52 -23.11
C THR A 544 -20.66 9.67 -23.10
N TYR A 545 -19.99 9.04 -22.14
CA TYR A 545 -18.55 9.08 -21.96
C TYR A 545 -17.89 7.97 -22.76
N LEU A 546 -17.13 8.34 -23.76
CA LEU A 546 -16.47 7.40 -24.68
C LEU A 546 -15.09 6.97 -24.12
N LEU A 547 -14.88 5.66 -23.99
CA LEU A 547 -13.60 5.07 -23.64
C LEU A 547 -13.21 3.99 -24.65
N THR A 548 -11.91 3.78 -24.83
CA THR A 548 -11.37 2.61 -25.54
C THR A 548 -10.42 1.87 -24.61
N LEU A 549 -10.69 0.58 -24.39
CA LEU A 549 -9.88 -0.26 -23.54
C LEU A 549 -9.08 -1.27 -24.38
N PRO A 550 -7.80 -1.48 -24.08
CA PRO A 550 -7.01 -2.52 -24.74
C PRO A 550 -7.54 -3.93 -24.40
N PRO A 551 -7.05 -4.98 -25.07
CA PRO A 551 -7.41 -6.36 -24.74
C PRO A 551 -7.18 -6.68 -23.27
N TYR A 552 -8.21 -7.19 -22.58
CA TYR A 552 -8.18 -7.50 -21.14
C TYR A 552 -7.74 -6.34 -20.26
N GLY A 553 -7.84 -5.10 -20.76
CA GLY A 553 -7.50 -3.88 -20.01
C GLY A 553 -8.61 -3.47 -19.05
N PHE A 554 -8.23 -2.76 -18.02
CA PHE A 554 -9.17 -2.20 -17.06
C PHE A 554 -8.71 -0.81 -16.62
N TYR A 555 -9.65 -0.03 -16.09
CA TYR A 555 -9.40 1.24 -15.41
C TYR A 555 -10.19 1.30 -14.10
N TRP A 556 -9.55 1.86 -13.08
CA TRP A 556 -10.20 2.37 -11.88
C TRP A 556 -10.06 3.88 -11.89
N PHE A 557 -11.18 4.58 -11.99
CA PHE A 557 -11.20 6.05 -11.99
C PHE A 557 -11.82 6.57 -10.71
N TYR A 558 -11.08 7.39 -10.00
CA TYR A 558 -11.67 8.23 -8.97
C TYR A 558 -12.33 9.43 -9.66
N LEU A 559 -13.61 9.67 -9.40
CA LEU A 559 -14.38 10.77 -9.99
C LEU A 559 -14.18 12.04 -9.14
N ALA A 560 -13.12 12.78 -9.42
CA ALA A 560 -12.72 13.97 -8.68
C ALA A 560 -13.54 15.21 -9.04
N ASP A 561 -13.67 16.14 -8.10
CA ASP A 561 -14.11 17.49 -8.42
C ASP A 561 -12.98 18.25 -9.13
N ALA A 562 -13.30 19.01 -10.18
CA ALA A 562 -12.29 19.74 -10.95
C ALA A 562 -11.50 20.75 -10.09
N THR A 563 -12.06 21.20 -8.96
CA THR A 563 -11.44 22.13 -8.01
C THR A 563 -10.69 21.45 -6.87
N GLN A 564 -10.91 20.15 -6.66
CA GLN A 564 -10.31 19.35 -5.57
C GLN A 564 -9.78 18.04 -6.11
N MET A 565 -8.65 18.13 -6.83
CA MET A 565 -7.99 16.94 -7.35
C MET A 565 -7.28 16.16 -6.22
N PRO A 566 -7.26 14.82 -6.28
CA PRO A 566 -6.52 14.02 -5.30
C PRO A 566 -5.04 14.40 -5.24
N SER A 567 -4.43 14.31 -4.06
CA SER A 567 -3.00 14.65 -3.86
C SER A 567 -2.03 13.79 -4.69
N TRP A 568 -2.46 12.60 -5.09
CA TRP A 568 -1.71 11.67 -5.94
C TRP A 568 -1.96 11.87 -7.45
N HIS A 569 -2.79 12.86 -7.83
CA HIS A 569 -3.03 13.20 -9.23
C HIS A 569 -1.76 13.77 -9.86
N VAL A 570 -1.43 13.25 -11.03
CA VAL A 570 -0.35 13.77 -11.89
C VAL A 570 -0.96 14.72 -12.90
N ALA A 571 -0.66 16.00 -12.78
CA ALA A 571 -1.17 16.99 -13.71
C ALA A 571 -0.75 16.65 -15.16
N ALA A 572 -1.64 16.86 -16.12
CA ALA A 572 -1.38 16.52 -17.52
C ALA A 572 -0.16 17.26 -18.14
N ASP A 573 0.23 18.39 -17.53
CA ASP A 573 1.42 19.17 -17.91
C ASP A 573 2.73 18.64 -17.36
N GLU A 574 2.70 17.68 -16.43
CA GLU A 574 3.89 16.96 -15.94
C GLU A 574 4.26 15.75 -16.80
N ARG A 575 4.03 15.81 -18.10
CA ARG A 575 4.73 14.89 -19.00
C ARG A 575 6.21 15.09 -18.74
N LEU A 576 6.92 14.04 -18.36
CA LEU A 576 8.39 14.07 -18.34
C LEU A 576 8.80 14.63 -19.70
N PRO A 577 9.40 15.81 -19.77
CA PRO A 577 9.73 16.43 -21.06
C PRO A 577 10.62 15.46 -21.82
N GLU A 578 10.40 15.35 -23.13
CA GLU A 578 11.36 14.66 -24.00
C GLU A 578 12.68 15.39 -23.87
N LEU A 579 13.59 14.87 -23.04
CA LEU A 579 14.86 15.50 -22.78
C LEU A 579 15.75 15.42 -24.03
N PRO A 580 16.21 16.54 -24.59
CA PRO A 580 17.14 16.53 -25.72
C PRO A 580 18.44 15.84 -25.29
N THR A 581 19.10 15.21 -26.27
CA THR A 581 20.39 14.55 -25.99
C THR A 581 21.54 15.48 -26.37
N LEU A 582 22.29 15.90 -25.38
CA LEU A 582 23.53 16.66 -25.53
C LEU A 582 24.71 15.71 -25.66
N VAL A 583 25.73 16.10 -26.40
CA VAL A 583 26.93 15.29 -26.62
C VAL A 583 28.15 16.04 -26.15
N VAL A 584 28.92 15.42 -25.27
CA VAL A 584 30.23 15.90 -24.85
C VAL A 584 31.27 14.78 -25.06
N LYS A 585 32.49 15.15 -25.31
CA LYS A 585 33.58 14.19 -25.50
C LYS A 585 34.16 13.77 -24.14
N GLN A 586 34.52 14.75 -23.31
CA GLN A 586 35.20 14.50 -22.03
C GLN A 586 34.72 15.38 -20.90
N ARG A 587 34.46 16.67 -21.10
CA ARG A 587 34.25 17.67 -20.04
C ARG A 587 32.92 18.39 -20.18
N LEU A 588 32.27 18.71 -19.05
CA LEU A 588 31.03 19.50 -19.03
C LEU A 588 31.20 20.89 -19.64
N GLY A 589 32.40 21.49 -19.55
CA GLY A 589 32.69 22.78 -20.18
C GLY A 589 32.51 22.81 -21.73
N GLU A 590 32.50 21.63 -22.39
CA GLU A 590 32.20 21.55 -23.81
C GLU A 590 30.74 21.93 -24.14
N LEU A 591 29.85 21.95 -23.14
CA LEU A 591 28.48 22.43 -23.27
C LEU A 591 28.39 23.94 -23.62
N LEU A 592 29.44 24.69 -23.40
CA LEU A 592 29.53 26.11 -23.77
C LEU A 592 29.80 26.32 -25.26
N GLN A 593 29.95 25.26 -26.07
CA GLN A 593 30.32 25.34 -27.44
C GLN A 593 29.41 24.54 -28.36
N GLY A 594 29.32 24.97 -29.61
CA GLY A 594 28.67 24.26 -30.71
C GLY A 594 27.18 23.96 -30.50
N ALA A 595 26.73 22.83 -31.05
CA ALA A 595 25.31 22.45 -31.04
C ALA A 595 24.73 22.26 -29.63
N SER A 596 25.52 21.75 -28.66
CA SER A 596 25.07 21.54 -27.30
C SER A 596 24.72 22.85 -26.60
N ARG A 597 25.47 23.92 -26.82
CA ARG A 597 25.15 25.24 -26.31
C ARG A 597 23.84 25.78 -26.90
N ASN A 598 23.68 25.66 -28.21
CA ASN A 598 22.46 26.13 -28.89
C ASN A 598 21.20 25.41 -28.37
N ILE A 599 21.30 24.10 -28.14
CA ILE A 599 20.17 23.31 -27.56
C ILE A 599 19.90 23.75 -26.13
N LEU A 600 20.96 23.94 -25.30
CA LEU A 600 20.79 24.35 -23.90
C LEU A 600 20.14 25.73 -23.81
N GLU A 601 20.68 26.74 -24.53
CA GLU A 601 20.19 28.13 -24.47
C GLU A 601 18.87 28.32 -25.22
N GLY A 602 18.64 27.60 -26.33
CA GLY A 602 17.46 27.76 -27.20
C GLY A 602 16.26 26.90 -26.81
N GLU A 603 16.47 25.72 -26.26
CA GLU A 603 15.38 24.75 -25.99
C GLU A 603 15.32 24.34 -24.53
N THR A 604 16.45 23.90 -23.95
CA THR A 604 16.46 23.26 -22.64
C THR A 604 16.20 24.25 -21.50
N LEU A 605 16.96 25.32 -21.39
CA LEU A 605 16.84 26.32 -20.32
C LEU A 605 15.51 27.06 -20.38
N PRO A 606 15.00 27.49 -21.57
CA PRO A 606 13.67 28.08 -21.67
C PRO A 606 12.54 27.16 -21.21
N ALA A 607 12.67 25.85 -21.39
CA ALA A 607 11.70 24.85 -20.94
C ALA A 607 11.85 24.48 -19.45
N TYR A 608 13.06 24.58 -18.90
CA TYR A 608 13.40 24.21 -17.53
C TYR A 608 13.17 25.31 -16.52
N LEU A 609 13.67 26.53 -16.77
CA LEU A 609 13.69 27.63 -15.79
C LEU A 609 12.30 28.08 -15.33
N PRO A 610 11.28 28.22 -16.20
CA PRO A 610 9.95 28.64 -15.78
C PRO A 610 9.25 27.65 -14.81
N LYS A 611 9.72 26.42 -14.77
CA LYS A 611 9.19 25.38 -13.85
C LYS A 611 9.84 25.42 -12.47
N ARG A 612 10.84 26.26 -12.28
CA ARG A 612 11.59 26.36 -11.01
C ARG A 612 11.02 27.48 -10.15
N ARG A 613 10.75 27.16 -8.89
CA ARG A 613 10.14 28.11 -7.95
C ARG A 613 11.06 29.32 -7.62
N TRP A 614 12.37 29.12 -7.77
CA TRP A 614 13.38 30.16 -7.55
C TRP A 614 13.55 31.12 -8.73
N PHE A 615 12.98 30.81 -9.87
CA PHE A 615 13.05 31.65 -11.07
C PHE A 615 11.94 32.71 -11.05
N ALA A 616 12.31 33.97 -11.24
CA ALA A 616 11.38 35.09 -11.09
C ALA A 616 10.52 35.37 -12.36
N GLY A 617 10.71 34.60 -13.45
CA GLY A 617 9.86 34.66 -14.62
C GLY A 617 10.25 35.71 -15.67
N GLU A 618 11.54 36.02 -15.77
CA GLU A 618 12.12 36.87 -16.83
C GLU A 618 11.80 36.29 -18.23
N LYS A 619 11.55 37.15 -19.18
CA LYS A 619 11.12 36.75 -20.55
C LYS A 619 12.24 36.67 -21.57
N GLY A 620 13.47 36.99 -21.16
CA GLY A 620 14.67 37.01 -22.04
C GLY A 620 15.14 35.62 -22.43
N GLN A 621 16.07 35.55 -23.37
CA GLN A 621 16.71 34.33 -23.77
C GLN A 621 17.83 33.98 -22.77
N PRO A 622 17.83 32.79 -22.15
CA PRO A 622 18.87 32.38 -21.22
C PRO A 622 20.21 32.21 -21.96
N ARG A 623 21.27 32.64 -21.31
CA ARG A 623 22.62 32.57 -21.83
C ARG A 623 23.56 32.00 -20.77
N LEU A 624 24.31 30.96 -21.14
CA LEU A 624 25.32 30.38 -20.28
C LEU A 624 26.55 31.30 -20.19
N CYS A 625 26.89 31.73 -18.99
CA CYS A 625 28.06 32.58 -18.75
C CYS A 625 29.31 31.73 -18.63
N TYR A 626 29.31 30.68 -17.81
CA TYR A 626 30.43 29.77 -17.62
C TYR A 626 29.97 28.39 -17.11
N ILE A 627 30.86 27.40 -17.26
CA ILE A 627 30.78 26.08 -16.63
C ILE A 627 32.17 25.75 -16.08
N VAL A 628 32.33 25.72 -14.77
CA VAL A 628 33.60 25.48 -14.07
C VAL A 628 33.47 24.16 -13.30
N PRO A 629 34.28 23.13 -13.61
CA PRO A 629 34.24 21.87 -12.90
C PRO A 629 34.76 22.05 -11.47
N LEU A 630 34.12 21.41 -10.49
CA LEU A 630 34.57 21.37 -9.10
C LEU A 630 35.77 20.45 -8.88
N ASP A 631 35.98 19.53 -9.80
CA ASP A 631 37.10 18.60 -9.79
C ASP A 631 37.46 18.23 -11.23
N GLU A 632 38.68 18.52 -11.62
CA GLU A 632 39.15 18.22 -12.99
C GLU A 632 39.37 16.72 -13.24
N ALA A 633 39.75 15.98 -12.19
CA ALA A 633 39.99 14.54 -12.29
C ALA A 633 38.70 13.76 -12.45
N GLU A 634 37.60 14.23 -11.85
CA GLU A 634 36.28 13.62 -11.94
C GLU A 634 35.20 14.67 -12.25
N PRO A 635 35.09 15.13 -13.50
CA PRO A 635 34.22 16.24 -13.89
C PRO A 635 32.76 15.83 -13.98
N ARG A 636 32.18 15.39 -12.84
CA ARG A 636 30.78 15.03 -12.71
C ARG A 636 29.91 16.19 -12.23
N CYS A 637 30.49 17.19 -11.59
CA CYS A 637 29.79 18.38 -11.09
C CYS A 637 30.53 19.64 -11.48
N ALA A 638 29.79 20.67 -11.88
CA ALA A 638 30.34 21.95 -12.26
C ALA A 638 29.48 23.11 -11.74
N LEU A 639 30.10 24.24 -11.39
CA LEU A 639 29.41 25.49 -11.18
C LEU A 639 29.03 26.09 -12.53
N CYS A 640 27.83 26.64 -12.61
CA CYS A 640 27.33 27.26 -13.83
C CYS A 640 26.45 28.45 -13.48
N GLU A 641 26.64 29.54 -14.21
CA GLU A 641 25.76 30.71 -14.17
C GLU A 641 25.01 30.86 -15.50
N VAL A 642 23.75 31.27 -15.36
CA VAL A 642 22.83 31.60 -16.46
C VAL A 642 22.43 33.06 -16.32
N GLU A 643 22.57 33.84 -17.36
CA GLU A 643 22.14 35.23 -17.44
C GLU A 643 20.87 35.36 -18.28
N ILE A 644 19.91 36.13 -17.77
CA ILE A 644 18.66 36.45 -18.46
C ILE A 644 18.31 37.90 -18.16
N ASP A 645 18.15 38.75 -19.19
CA ASP A 645 17.81 40.15 -19.03
C ASP A 645 18.69 40.92 -18.00
N GLY A 646 19.97 40.58 -17.93
CA GLY A 646 20.92 41.20 -17.01
C GLY A 646 20.88 40.64 -15.58
N LEU A 647 19.97 39.73 -15.25
CA LEU A 647 19.95 39.01 -14.00
C LEU A 647 20.72 37.71 -14.12
N ARG A 648 21.43 37.33 -13.06
CA ARG A 648 22.25 36.13 -13.02
C ARG A 648 21.70 35.11 -12.03
N TYR A 649 21.65 33.86 -12.49
CA TYR A 649 21.20 32.71 -11.74
C TYR A 649 22.26 31.65 -11.64
N GLN A 650 22.45 31.05 -10.48
CA GLN A 650 23.28 29.90 -10.30
C GLN A 650 22.52 28.61 -10.57
N LEU A 651 22.98 27.85 -11.55
CA LEU A 651 22.47 26.52 -11.90
C LEU A 651 23.63 25.52 -11.98
N PRO A 652 24.09 24.97 -10.87
CA PRO A 652 25.16 24.01 -10.88
C PRO A 652 24.72 22.78 -11.69
N LEU A 653 25.61 22.25 -12.52
CA LEU A 653 25.33 21.13 -13.42
C LEU A 653 25.96 19.86 -12.90
N GLY A 654 25.20 18.76 -12.92
CA GLY A 654 25.66 17.44 -12.53
C GLY A 654 25.40 16.39 -13.57
N PHE A 655 26.28 15.41 -13.66
CA PHE A 655 26.11 14.24 -14.51
C PHE A 655 25.79 13.01 -13.67
N LEU A 656 24.63 12.40 -13.93
CA LEU A 656 24.17 11.17 -13.30
C LEU A 656 24.28 10.03 -14.32
N ASP A 657 25.09 9.01 -14.02
CA ASP A 657 25.19 7.81 -14.86
C ASP A 657 23.87 7.03 -14.90
N ALA A 658 23.55 6.39 -16.03
CA ALA A 658 22.32 5.62 -16.21
C ALA A 658 22.17 4.45 -15.21
N ASP A 659 23.30 3.94 -14.71
CA ASP A 659 23.35 2.82 -13.78
C ASP A 659 23.08 3.23 -12.31
N GLN A 660 23.05 4.55 -12.01
CA GLN A 660 22.84 5.12 -10.67
C GLN A 660 21.42 5.65 -10.45
N ARG A 661 20.42 5.09 -11.11
CA ARG A 661 19.02 5.54 -11.08
C ARG A 661 18.29 5.09 -9.80
N GLY A 662 18.77 5.54 -8.62
CA GLY A 662 18.10 5.24 -7.34
C GLY A 662 17.15 6.34 -6.88
N ASP A 663 17.50 7.62 -7.07
CA ASP A 663 16.78 8.75 -6.50
C ASP A 663 15.88 9.44 -7.52
N SER A 664 14.65 9.74 -7.11
CA SER A 664 13.65 10.42 -7.95
C SER A 664 14.00 11.91 -8.18
N LEU A 665 14.58 12.59 -7.18
CA LEU A 665 14.85 14.02 -7.24
C LEU A 665 15.79 14.44 -8.39
N PRO A 666 16.97 13.81 -8.62
CA PRO A 666 17.81 14.15 -9.76
C PRO A 666 17.16 13.91 -11.12
N GLN A 667 16.21 12.96 -11.22
CA GLN A 667 15.46 12.69 -12.43
C GLN A 667 14.42 13.77 -12.70
N LEU A 668 13.74 14.25 -11.66
CA LEU A 668 12.77 15.35 -11.72
C LEU A 668 13.43 16.69 -12.09
N LEU A 669 14.68 16.88 -11.68
CA LEU A 669 15.49 18.07 -11.95
C LEU A 669 16.39 17.91 -13.19
N ALA A 670 16.17 16.89 -14.03
CA ALA A 670 16.94 16.67 -15.22
C ALA A 670 16.68 17.73 -16.30
N LEU A 671 17.74 18.27 -16.86
CA LEU A 671 17.70 19.25 -17.96
C LEU A 671 17.74 18.55 -19.32
N ALA A 672 18.61 17.56 -19.48
CA ALA A 672 18.85 16.89 -20.76
C ALA A 672 19.42 15.48 -20.52
N ARG A 673 19.37 14.64 -21.55
CA ARG A 673 20.24 13.45 -21.63
C ARG A 673 21.64 13.89 -22.04
N LEU A 674 22.65 13.31 -21.39
CA LEU A 674 24.04 13.62 -21.72
C LEU A 674 24.75 12.35 -22.19
N ARG A 675 25.24 12.36 -23.41
CA ARG A 675 26.10 11.31 -23.96
C ARG A 675 27.56 11.70 -23.88
N ARG A 676 28.37 10.90 -23.17
CA ARG A 676 29.81 11.04 -23.03
C ARG A 676 30.49 9.78 -23.56
N GLY A 677 30.92 9.83 -24.85
CA GLY A 677 31.41 8.65 -25.55
C GLY A 677 30.34 7.56 -25.69
N ARG A 678 30.57 6.39 -25.05
CA ARG A 678 29.60 5.28 -25.01
C ARG A 678 28.65 5.34 -23.82
N LYS A 679 28.92 6.19 -22.83
CA LYS A 679 28.07 6.35 -21.64
C LYS A 679 26.96 7.36 -21.92
N VAL A 680 25.77 7.02 -21.49
CA VAL A 680 24.61 7.91 -21.54
C VAL A 680 24.09 8.06 -20.11
N GLY A 681 23.81 9.30 -19.70
CA GLY A 681 23.26 9.62 -18.39
C GLY A 681 22.36 10.83 -18.47
N LEU A 682 22.08 11.44 -17.34
CA LEU A 682 21.28 12.66 -17.23
C LEU A 682 22.17 13.85 -16.85
N LEU A 683 21.97 14.97 -17.52
CA LEU A 683 22.41 16.28 -17.05
C LEU A 683 21.32 16.84 -16.14
N THR A 684 21.64 17.03 -14.88
CA THR A 684 20.70 17.48 -13.87
C THR A 684 21.23 18.69 -13.09
N ASP A 685 20.36 19.34 -12.35
CA ASP A 685 20.77 20.32 -11.34
C ASP A 685 21.60 19.63 -10.25
N ALA A 686 22.87 19.99 -10.15
CA ALA A 686 23.79 19.33 -9.24
C ALA A 686 23.43 19.49 -7.77
N ALA A 687 22.63 20.49 -7.39
CA ALA A 687 22.14 20.64 -6.03
C ALA A 687 21.24 19.46 -5.57
N SER A 688 20.78 18.63 -6.51
CA SER A 688 20.08 17.39 -6.21
C SER A 688 21.00 16.18 -5.93
N LEU A 689 22.33 16.37 -6.11
CA LEU A 689 23.30 15.29 -6.01
C LEU A 689 24.12 15.42 -4.72
N PRO A 690 24.14 14.41 -3.84
CA PRO A 690 25.02 14.39 -2.66
C PRO A 690 26.49 14.62 -3.01
N LEU A 691 26.95 14.14 -4.15
CA LEU A 691 28.31 14.31 -4.68
C LEU A 691 28.68 15.80 -4.81
N PHE A 692 27.77 16.64 -5.28
CA PHE A 692 28.00 18.07 -5.45
C PHE A 692 28.35 18.73 -4.13
N ALA A 693 27.52 18.52 -3.10
CA ALA A 693 27.73 19.10 -1.77
C ALA A 693 29.07 18.66 -1.16
N ARG A 694 29.44 17.38 -1.33
CA ARG A 694 30.74 16.85 -0.86
C ARG A 694 31.90 17.48 -1.57
N LYS A 695 31.83 17.68 -2.88
CA LYS A 695 32.90 18.37 -3.62
C LYS A 695 33.02 19.82 -3.17
N VAL A 696 31.93 20.52 -2.94
CA VAL A 696 31.95 21.89 -2.39
C VAL A 696 32.59 21.93 -1.00
N LEU A 697 32.21 21.01 -0.11
CA LEU A 697 32.81 20.91 1.22
C LEU A 697 34.33 20.64 1.18
N ALA A 698 34.75 19.73 0.28
CA ALA A 698 36.18 19.44 0.11
C ALA A 698 36.95 20.65 -0.39
N GLN A 699 36.42 21.44 -1.32
CA GLN A 699 37.04 22.67 -1.79
C GLN A 699 37.08 23.76 -0.71
N LEU A 700 36.02 23.87 0.13
CA LEU A 700 36.03 24.77 1.29
C LEU A 700 37.13 24.41 2.29
N ARG A 701 37.30 23.13 2.62
CA ARG A 701 38.35 22.65 3.52
C ARG A 701 39.75 22.84 2.95
N ALA A 702 39.87 22.80 1.63
CA ALA A 702 41.12 23.03 0.92
C ALA A 702 41.45 24.52 0.69
N GLU A 703 40.58 25.44 1.10
CA GLU A 703 40.69 26.88 0.82
C GLU A 703 40.93 27.17 -0.67
N ALA A 704 40.25 26.41 -1.52
CA ALA A 704 40.56 26.41 -2.94
C ALA A 704 40.17 27.72 -3.64
N VAL A 705 41.00 28.09 -4.61
CA VAL A 705 40.73 29.19 -5.55
C VAL A 705 40.75 28.62 -6.97
N ILE A 706 39.64 28.73 -7.68
CA ILE A 706 39.53 28.24 -9.06
C ILE A 706 39.48 29.43 -10.01
N ALA A 707 40.50 29.57 -10.85
CA ALA A 707 40.56 30.64 -11.85
C ALA A 707 39.46 30.46 -12.91
N HIS A 708 38.80 31.54 -13.27
CA HIS A 708 37.72 31.52 -14.24
C HIS A 708 37.66 32.84 -15.04
N GLY A 709 37.96 32.75 -16.33
CA GLY A 709 38.07 33.94 -17.20
C GLY A 709 39.03 34.95 -16.63
N ASP A 710 38.57 36.20 -16.44
CA ASP A 710 39.36 37.28 -15.80
C ASP A 710 39.13 37.39 -14.29
N GLY A 711 38.43 36.41 -13.68
CA GLY A 711 38.10 36.37 -12.26
C GLY A 711 38.38 35.02 -11.63
N GLU A 712 37.92 34.82 -10.41
CA GLU A 712 38.13 33.58 -9.66
C GLU A 712 36.94 33.21 -8.78
N ILE A 713 36.80 31.92 -8.46
CA ILE A 713 35.85 31.39 -7.50
C ILE A 713 36.65 30.99 -6.27
N GLN A 714 36.33 31.61 -5.15
CA GLN A 714 37.02 31.45 -3.87
C GLN A 714 36.15 30.61 -2.94
N PHE A 715 36.73 29.60 -2.33
CA PHE A 715 36.12 28.76 -1.27
C PHE A 715 36.75 29.17 0.07
N ILE A 716 35.98 29.85 0.91
CA ILE A 716 36.45 30.49 2.11
C ILE A 716 35.85 29.80 3.34
N PRO A 717 36.64 29.02 4.10
CA PRO A 717 36.14 28.43 5.32
C PRO A 717 36.08 29.48 6.44
N ALA A 718 35.09 29.35 7.35
CA ALA A 718 35.09 30.04 8.62
C ALA A 718 35.74 29.16 9.70
N ALA A 719 36.22 29.78 10.79
CA ALA A 719 36.99 29.09 11.83
C ALA A 719 36.35 27.83 12.38
N GLY A 720 35.01 27.80 12.53
CA GLY A 720 34.25 26.64 13.03
C GLY A 720 34.23 25.44 12.10
N LEU A 721 34.60 25.57 10.81
CA LEU A 721 34.61 24.43 9.88
C LEU A 721 35.69 23.41 10.21
N ALA A 722 36.81 23.86 10.74
CA ALA A 722 37.94 22.98 11.12
C ALA A 722 37.61 22.06 12.30
N GLU A 723 36.62 22.42 13.11
CA GLU A 723 36.15 21.64 14.26
C GLU A 723 35.10 20.58 13.89
N MET A 724 34.63 20.58 12.64
CA MET A 724 33.62 19.63 12.17
C MET A 724 34.26 18.34 11.66
N ASP A 725 33.85 17.21 12.24
CA ASP A 725 34.25 15.86 11.79
C ASP A 725 33.81 15.55 10.36
N ASP A 726 34.39 14.52 9.78
CA ASP A 726 33.95 13.97 8.51
C ASP A 726 32.55 13.33 8.62
N ILE A 727 31.75 13.49 7.56
CA ILE A 727 30.37 13.01 7.49
C ILE A 727 30.30 11.86 6.50
N ALA A 728 29.61 10.80 6.89
CA ALA A 728 29.40 9.64 6.02
C ALA A 728 28.62 10.01 4.74
N ASP A 729 28.90 9.30 3.69
CA ASP A 729 28.32 9.54 2.35
C ASP A 729 26.78 9.46 2.33
N GLU A 730 26.22 8.56 3.10
CA GLU A 730 24.79 8.32 3.25
C GLU A 730 24.03 9.42 4.02
N ASP A 731 24.77 10.26 4.76
CA ASP A 731 24.17 11.34 5.55
C ASP A 731 24.05 12.67 4.79
N VAL A 732 24.47 12.73 3.52
CA VAL A 732 24.36 13.94 2.70
C VAL A 732 23.09 13.91 1.88
N LEU A 733 22.08 14.69 2.30
CA LEU A 733 20.74 14.66 1.74
C LEU A 733 20.30 16.03 1.21
N PRO A 734 19.99 16.17 -0.08
CA PRO A 734 19.31 17.34 -0.61
C PRO A 734 17.89 17.45 -0.04
N PHE A 735 17.43 18.67 0.26
CA PHE A 735 16.03 18.88 0.63
C PHE A 735 15.12 18.70 -0.61
N SER A 736 14.03 17.97 -0.44
CA SER A 736 13.09 17.68 -1.52
C SER A 736 12.17 18.86 -1.89
N VAL A 737 12.11 19.88 -1.05
CA VAL A 737 11.22 21.03 -1.24
C VAL A 737 12.00 22.18 -1.92
N GLU A 738 11.57 22.57 -3.12
CA GLU A 738 12.09 23.75 -3.80
C GLU A 738 11.69 25.02 -3.03
N GLN A 739 12.70 25.84 -2.68
CA GLN A 739 12.55 27.16 -2.07
C GLN A 739 13.23 28.21 -2.98
N SER A 740 13.30 29.47 -2.55
CA SER A 740 14.04 30.53 -3.23
C SER A 740 15.54 30.19 -3.41
N ASN A 741 16.08 29.32 -2.57
CA ASN A 741 17.42 28.76 -2.62
C ASN A 741 17.33 27.24 -2.53
N SER A 742 18.38 26.51 -2.89
CA SER A 742 18.45 25.06 -2.67
C SER A 742 19.35 24.75 -1.50
N SER A 743 18.91 23.85 -0.63
CA SER A 743 19.64 23.47 0.57
C SER A 743 20.00 21.97 0.55
N ILE A 744 21.18 21.64 1.05
CA ILE A 744 21.66 20.28 1.17
C ILE A 744 22.18 20.08 2.60
N ARG A 745 21.68 19.05 3.27
CA ARG A 745 22.01 18.73 4.65
C ARG A 745 23.16 17.74 4.72
N PHE A 746 24.08 17.96 5.64
CA PHE A 746 25.13 17.05 6.02
C PHE A 746 24.85 16.51 7.42
N GLY A 747 24.16 15.39 7.49
CA GLY A 747 23.69 14.83 8.76
C GLY A 747 22.84 15.83 9.54
N GLU A 748 23.07 15.88 10.84
CA GLU A 748 22.47 16.89 11.74
C GLU A 748 23.48 17.96 12.14
N ARG A 749 24.47 18.26 11.30
CA ARG A 749 25.57 19.15 11.64
C ARG A 749 25.64 20.40 10.80
N MET A 750 25.48 20.30 9.48
CA MET A 750 25.66 21.42 8.56
C MET A 750 24.59 21.46 7.47
N VAL A 751 24.39 22.65 6.91
CA VAL A 751 23.56 22.89 5.72
C VAL A 751 24.31 23.74 4.72
N LEU A 752 24.42 23.29 3.49
CA LEU A 752 24.89 24.07 2.36
C LEU A 752 23.68 24.71 1.66
N LYS A 753 23.63 26.02 1.63
CA LYS A 753 22.67 26.80 0.86
C LYS A 753 23.28 27.22 -0.47
N VAL A 754 22.64 26.85 -1.58
CA VAL A 754 22.98 27.31 -2.94
C VAL A 754 22.07 28.49 -3.27
N LEU A 755 22.65 29.68 -3.38
CA LEU A 755 21.92 30.90 -3.71
C LEU A 755 21.57 30.89 -5.19
N ARG A 756 20.30 30.89 -5.53
CA ARG A 756 19.85 30.77 -6.91
C ARG A 756 19.97 32.07 -7.70
N LYS A 757 19.60 33.17 -7.09
CA LYS A 757 19.76 34.51 -7.68
C LYS A 757 21.08 35.12 -7.17
N ILE A 758 21.94 35.50 -8.09
CA ILE A 758 23.28 36.06 -7.78
C ILE A 758 23.17 37.58 -7.81
N LEU A 759 23.52 38.21 -6.69
CA LEU A 759 23.53 39.64 -6.55
C LEU A 759 24.98 40.15 -6.33
N PRO A 760 25.30 41.35 -6.81
CA PRO A 760 26.61 41.96 -6.50
C PRO A 760 26.75 42.31 -5.02
N GLY A 761 27.97 42.24 -4.49
CA GLY A 761 28.29 42.49 -3.10
C GLY A 761 28.25 41.21 -2.24
N LEU A 762 28.59 41.38 -0.94
CA LEU A 762 28.49 40.32 0.05
C LEU A 762 27.01 40.06 0.39
N HIS A 763 26.64 38.81 0.47
CA HIS A 763 25.28 38.45 0.86
C HIS A 763 25.06 38.77 2.36
N PRO A 764 23.90 39.37 2.75
CA PRO A 764 23.63 39.72 4.13
C PRO A 764 23.80 38.59 5.15
N GLU A 765 23.46 37.34 4.77
CA GLU A 765 23.69 36.16 5.63
C GLU A 765 25.17 35.91 5.91
N ILE A 766 26.08 36.27 5.01
CA ILE A 766 27.53 36.18 5.21
C ILE A 766 28.00 37.33 6.09
N GLU A 767 27.63 38.54 5.76
CA GLU A 767 28.06 39.73 6.46
C GLU A 767 27.55 39.76 7.91
N VAL A 768 26.24 39.73 8.09
CA VAL A 768 25.62 39.76 9.41
C VAL A 768 25.81 38.45 10.16
N GLY A 769 25.59 37.31 9.49
CA GLY A 769 25.78 35.98 10.11
C GLY A 769 27.24 35.76 10.57
N GLY A 770 28.20 36.16 9.75
CA GLY A 770 29.62 36.11 10.11
C GLY A 770 29.97 37.00 11.30
N TYR A 771 29.42 38.22 11.35
CA TYR A 771 29.60 39.13 12.48
C TYR A 771 29.03 38.55 13.77
N LEU A 772 27.76 38.10 13.76
CA LEU A 772 27.08 37.51 14.91
C LEU A 772 27.77 36.20 15.38
N THR A 773 28.24 35.37 14.44
CA THR A 773 28.97 34.14 14.76
C THR A 773 30.31 34.48 15.49
N ARG A 774 31.09 35.46 14.99
CA ARG A 774 32.32 35.88 15.61
C ARG A 774 32.11 36.48 17.01
N HIS A 775 30.95 37.14 17.26
CA HIS A 775 30.61 37.69 18.58
C HIS A 775 29.86 36.71 19.48
N GLY A 776 29.75 35.43 19.08
CA GLY A 776 29.18 34.36 19.90
C GLY A 776 27.67 34.49 20.16
N TYR A 777 26.91 35.14 19.27
CA TYR A 777 25.45 35.22 19.38
C TYR A 777 24.80 33.84 19.18
N PRO A 778 24.11 33.29 20.21
CA PRO A 778 23.61 31.92 20.14
C PRO A 778 22.32 31.74 19.31
N GLY A 779 21.66 32.86 18.94
CA GLY A 779 20.38 32.86 18.24
C GLY A 779 20.50 32.73 16.72
N ILE A 780 21.63 32.34 16.18
CA ILE A 780 21.88 32.17 14.75
C ILE A 780 22.58 30.85 14.47
N ALA A 781 22.32 30.29 13.28
CA ALA A 781 23.12 29.18 12.76
C ALA A 781 24.55 29.67 12.49
N PRO A 782 25.60 29.10 13.10
CA PRO A 782 26.95 29.58 12.93
C PRO A 782 27.38 29.48 11.46
N LEU A 783 28.03 30.54 10.96
CA LEU A 783 28.61 30.53 9.62
C LEU A 783 29.86 29.65 9.63
N LEU A 784 29.90 28.66 8.72
CA LEU A 784 31.03 27.71 8.59
C LEU A 784 31.85 27.95 7.31
N GLY A 785 31.31 28.65 6.33
CA GLY A 785 32.05 29.00 5.14
C GLY A 785 31.18 29.63 4.04
N GLU A 786 31.86 30.21 3.05
CA GLU A 786 31.21 30.79 1.87
C GLU A 786 31.93 30.39 0.58
N VAL A 787 31.16 30.34 -0.50
CA VAL A 787 31.71 30.28 -1.86
C VAL A 787 31.31 31.56 -2.56
N ARG A 788 32.26 32.29 -3.10
CA ARG A 788 32.02 33.51 -3.84
C ARG A 788 32.78 33.57 -5.15
N ARG A 789 32.23 34.27 -6.11
CA ARG A 789 32.95 34.65 -7.34
C ARG A 789 33.40 36.09 -7.22
N VAL A 790 34.65 36.34 -7.57
CA VAL A 790 35.21 37.69 -7.66
C VAL A 790 35.48 37.96 -9.14
N GLY A 791 34.87 38.99 -9.71
CA GLY A 791 35.10 39.39 -11.07
C GLY A 791 36.39 40.19 -11.27
N ALA A 792 36.72 40.56 -12.52
CA ALA A 792 37.87 41.41 -12.86
C ALA A 792 37.79 42.82 -12.22
N ASP A 793 36.60 43.26 -11.86
CA ASP A 793 36.32 44.52 -11.13
C ASP A 793 36.59 44.44 -9.63
N GLY A 794 36.90 43.25 -9.14
CA GLY A 794 37.10 42.98 -7.70
C GLY A 794 35.81 42.88 -6.91
N GLU A 795 34.65 42.98 -7.51
CA GLU A 795 33.36 42.89 -6.81
C GLU A 795 33.02 41.44 -6.50
N PRO A 796 32.74 41.10 -5.21
CA PRO A 796 32.40 39.77 -4.80
C PRO A 796 30.89 39.48 -5.11
N HIS A 797 30.60 38.20 -5.46
CA HIS A 797 29.25 37.70 -5.63
C HIS A 797 29.13 36.39 -4.88
N THR A 798 28.33 36.36 -3.82
CA THR A 798 28.15 35.13 -3.03
C THR A 798 27.36 34.10 -3.82
N LEU A 799 27.87 32.88 -3.92
CA LEU A 799 27.28 31.76 -4.60
C LEU A 799 26.64 30.75 -3.63
N MET A 800 27.33 30.43 -2.55
CA MET A 800 26.88 29.45 -1.56
C MET A 800 27.27 29.84 -0.16
N ILE A 801 26.50 29.38 0.81
CA ILE A 801 26.70 29.57 2.23
C ILE A 801 26.70 28.24 2.95
N LEU A 802 27.70 27.92 3.71
CA LEU A 802 27.75 26.77 4.60
C LEU A 802 27.47 27.23 6.02
N GLN A 803 26.47 26.65 6.67
CA GLN A 803 26.04 27.01 8.04
C GLN A 803 25.91 25.76 8.91
N GLY A 804 25.95 25.92 10.23
CA GLY A 804 25.56 24.89 11.19
C GLY A 804 24.07 24.51 11.00
N TYR A 805 23.76 23.25 11.19
CA TYR A 805 22.37 22.76 11.14
C TYR A 805 21.70 23.04 12.49
N LEU A 806 20.53 23.63 12.44
CA LEU A 806 19.66 23.79 13.60
C LEU A 806 18.54 22.75 13.51
N ASN A 807 18.54 21.78 14.40
CA ASN A 807 17.46 20.81 14.50
C ASN A 807 16.20 21.52 14.98
N ASN A 808 15.15 21.52 14.18
CA ASN A 808 13.88 22.18 14.47
C ASN A 808 12.69 21.27 14.07
N GLN A 809 11.54 21.54 14.64
CA GLN A 809 10.29 20.83 14.36
C GLN A 809 9.45 21.48 13.24
N GLY A 810 10.01 22.45 12.53
CA GLY A 810 9.35 23.19 11.47
C GLY A 810 9.69 24.68 11.51
N ASP A 811 9.22 25.44 10.55
CA ASP A 811 9.44 26.88 10.49
C ASP A 811 8.38 27.65 11.31
N ALA A 812 8.77 28.86 11.76
CA ALA A 812 7.92 29.70 12.60
C ALA A 812 6.63 30.17 11.90
N TRP A 813 6.60 30.23 10.56
CA TRP A 813 5.43 30.62 9.79
C TRP A 813 4.34 29.57 9.83
N ASN A 814 4.69 28.33 9.48
CA ASN A 814 3.75 27.20 9.53
C ASN A 814 3.29 26.95 10.98
N TRP A 815 4.21 27.01 11.96
CA TRP A 815 3.85 26.91 13.36
C TRP A 815 2.84 27.99 13.79
N THR A 816 3.04 29.23 13.33
CA THR A 816 2.11 30.34 13.62
C THR A 816 0.74 30.11 12.99
N LEU A 817 0.70 29.64 11.74
CA LEU A 817 -0.56 29.33 11.05
C LEU A 817 -1.33 28.21 11.76
N ASP A 818 -0.63 27.12 12.11
CA ASP A 818 -1.25 25.99 12.82
C ASP A 818 -1.79 26.39 14.20
N ASN A 819 -1.09 27.31 14.91
CA ASN A 819 -1.57 27.83 16.19
C ASN A 819 -2.78 28.76 16.01
N LEU A 820 -2.80 29.59 14.98
CA LEU A 820 -3.95 30.43 14.67
C LEU A 820 -5.17 29.59 14.26
N GLU A 821 -4.99 28.56 13.45
CA GLU A 821 -6.08 27.65 13.12
C GLU A 821 -6.64 26.94 14.35
N ARG A 822 -5.77 26.47 15.24
CA ARG A 822 -6.20 25.90 16.52
C ARG A 822 -6.98 26.91 17.35
N ALA A 823 -6.45 28.11 17.53
CA ALA A 823 -7.10 29.14 18.30
C ALA A 823 -8.50 29.49 17.78
N VAL A 824 -8.67 29.55 16.46
CA VAL A 824 -9.98 29.79 15.82
C VAL A 824 -10.93 28.62 16.08
N ARG A 825 -10.46 27.36 15.97
CA ARG A 825 -11.29 26.17 16.28
C ARG A 825 -11.72 26.14 17.74
N ASP A 826 -10.81 26.46 18.66
CA ASP A 826 -11.08 26.49 20.10
C ASP A 826 -12.13 27.57 20.45
N GLU A 827 -12.04 28.76 19.85
CA GLU A 827 -13.03 29.83 20.02
C GLU A 827 -14.42 29.43 19.47
N ILE A 828 -14.47 28.78 18.29
CA ILE A 828 -15.73 28.29 17.72
C ILE A 828 -16.34 27.22 18.63
N SER A 829 -15.52 26.29 19.16
CA SER A 829 -15.98 25.25 20.06
C SER A 829 -16.45 25.80 21.40
N ALA A 830 -15.73 26.76 21.98
CA ALA A 830 -16.09 27.43 23.22
C ALA A 830 -17.41 28.21 23.10
N ALA A 831 -17.62 28.86 21.95
CA ALA A 831 -18.87 29.57 21.65
C ALA A 831 -20.08 28.61 21.57
N SER A 832 -19.88 27.35 21.14
CA SER A 832 -20.93 26.34 21.06
C SER A 832 -21.29 25.71 22.41
N GLU A 833 -20.36 25.69 23.38
CA GLU A 833 -20.54 25.03 24.69
C GLU A 833 -20.89 25.97 25.84
N ALA A 834 -21.06 27.28 25.58
CA ALA A 834 -21.35 28.31 26.58
C ALA A 834 -20.36 28.35 27.79
N LEU A 835 -19.10 28.00 27.53
CA LEU A 835 -18.00 28.11 28.48
C LEU A 835 -17.25 29.43 28.28
N GLU A 836 -17.86 30.53 28.73
CA GLU A 836 -17.17 31.80 28.75
C GLU A 836 -16.11 31.82 29.88
N GLY A 837 -14.83 31.99 29.50
CA GLY A 837 -13.92 32.75 30.34
C GLY A 837 -12.76 32.03 31.02
N GLN A 838 -12.27 30.87 30.55
CA GLN A 838 -11.10 30.21 31.20
C GLN A 838 -9.96 29.73 30.28
N TYR A 839 -10.08 29.82 28.99
CA TYR A 839 -9.02 29.36 28.08
C TYR A 839 -8.52 30.50 27.17
N ASP A 840 -7.23 30.82 27.30
CA ASP A 840 -6.59 31.80 26.43
C ASP A 840 -6.00 31.07 25.20
N SER A 841 -6.77 30.97 24.16
CA SER A 841 -6.44 30.30 22.90
C SER A 841 -5.17 30.86 22.21
N LEU A 842 -4.75 32.09 22.54
CA LEU A 842 -3.56 32.76 21.98
C LEU A 842 -2.37 32.81 22.94
N ALA A 843 -2.41 32.16 24.10
CA ALA A 843 -1.34 32.22 25.10
C ALA A 843 0.02 31.70 24.56
N GLU A 844 -0.01 30.61 23.83
CA GLU A 844 1.19 30.04 23.20
C GLU A 844 1.80 30.99 22.15
N LEU A 845 0.94 31.59 21.31
CA LEU A 845 1.36 32.55 20.29
C LEU A 845 1.99 33.82 20.92
N ARG A 846 1.41 34.31 22.03
CA ARG A 846 1.98 35.45 22.79
C ARG A 846 3.32 35.09 23.43
N GLY A 847 3.45 33.90 24.00
CA GLY A 847 4.70 33.41 24.53
C GLY A 847 5.79 33.31 23.44
N PHE A 848 5.45 32.78 22.30
CA PHE A 848 6.35 32.71 21.15
C PHE A 848 6.78 34.11 20.66
N ALA A 849 5.83 35.03 20.48
CA ALA A 849 6.12 36.40 20.05
C ALA A 849 7.03 37.15 21.05
N ALA A 850 6.81 36.96 22.35
CA ALA A 850 7.66 37.53 23.39
C ALA A 850 9.08 37.00 23.34
N ASN A 851 9.25 35.68 23.18
CA ASN A 851 10.55 35.06 23.00
C ASN A 851 11.27 35.53 21.74
N LEU A 852 10.56 35.64 20.62
CA LEU A 852 11.10 36.14 19.37
C LEU A 852 11.56 37.60 19.51
N GLY A 853 10.76 38.43 20.18
CA GLY A 853 11.14 39.82 20.47
C GLY A 853 12.36 39.93 21.36
N ALA A 854 12.49 39.09 22.38
CA ALA A 854 13.68 39.04 23.25
C ALA A 854 14.94 38.66 22.46
N ARG A 855 14.87 37.61 21.63
CA ARG A 855 15.99 37.18 20.75
C ARG A 855 16.38 38.29 19.77
N LEU A 856 15.41 38.96 19.18
CA LEU A 856 15.65 40.09 18.28
C LEU A 856 16.35 41.24 19.00
N GLY A 857 15.93 41.58 20.21
CA GLY A 857 16.57 42.62 21.05
C GLY A 857 18.00 42.29 21.41
N GLU A 858 18.30 41.06 21.77
CA GLU A 858 19.67 40.55 22.00
C GLU A 858 20.50 40.65 20.72
N MET A 859 19.98 40.28 19.57
CA MET A 859 20.69 40.42 18.30
C MET A 859 21.02 41.89 18.00
N HIS A 860 20.06 42.78 18.15
CA HIS A 860 20.28 44.23 17.96
C HIS A 860 21.35 44.79 18.93
N SER A 861 21.38 44.29 20.16
CA SER A 861 22.40 44.72 21.14
C SER A 861 23.83 44.31 20.70
N VAL A 862 23.98 43.12 20.11
CA VAL A 862 25.26 42.66 19.56
C VAL A 862 25.67 43.49 18.34
N LEU A 863 24.70 43.75 17.42
CA LEU A 863 24.97 44.53 16.21
C LEU A 863 25.28 46.03 16.47
N ALA A 864 24.70 46.57 17.55
CA ALA A 864 24.92 47.96 17.95
C ALA A 864 26.19 48.16 18.80
N GLY A 865 26.91 47.08 19.14
CA GLY A 865 28.17 47.16 19.91
C GLY A 865 29.27 47.93 19.18
N GLU A 866 30.31 48.34 19.91
CA GLU A 866 31.51 48.94 19.31
C GLU A 866 32.17 47.93 18.36
N SER A 867 32.49 48.38 17.14
CA SER A 867 33.05 47.51 16.10
C SER A 867 34.10 48.26 15.28
N ASP A 868 35.24 47.62 15.04
CA ASP A 868 36.25 48.12 14.10
C ASP A 868 35.85 47.88 12.63
N ASP A 869 34.79 47.10 12.39
CA ASP A 869 34.26 46.84 11.06
C ASP A 869 33.37 48.03 10.64
N PRO A 870 33.73 48.74 9.56
CA PRO A 870 32.93 49.92 9.11
C PRO A 870 31.51 49.58 8.70
N ALA A 871 31.16 48.32 8.45
CA ALA A 871 29.82 47.86 8.13
C ALA A 871 28.93 47.74 9.37
N PHE A 872 29.48 47.64 10.57
CA PHE A 872 28.80 47.44 11.86
C PHE A 872 29.04 48.57 12.82
N GLY A 873 28.21 48.65 13.82
CA GLY A 873 28.22 49.71 14.83
C GLY A 873 27.09 50.71 14.64
N SER A 874 26.70 51.33 15.76
CA SER A 874 25.62 52.30 15.78
C SER A 874 26.02 53.59 15.08
N ARG A 875 25.10 54.16 14.28
CA ARG A 875 25.22 55.42 13.63
C ARG A 875 24.04 56.32 13.99
N GLU A 876 24.26 57.62 14.18
CA GLU A 876 23.16 58.57 14.32
C GLU A 876 22.41 58.67 12.98
N SER A 877 21.11 58.48 13.01
CA SER A 877 20.24 58.68 11.86
C SER A 877 19.77 60.15 11.79
N ASP A 878 19.81 60.73 10.62
CA ASP A 878 19.24 62.07 10.41
C ASP A 878 17.72 62.02 10.40
N GLU A 879 17.09 63.19 10.65
CA GLU A 879 15.64 63.32 10.76
C GLU A 879 14.92 62.94 9.47
N ALA A 880 15.53 63.15 8.30
CA ALA A 880 14.99 62.77 6.99
C ALA A 880 14.91 61.27 6.80
N SER A 881 15.93 60.51 7.23
CA SER A 881 15.94 59.06 7.21
C SER A 881 14.87 58.47 8.12
N VAL A 882 14.72 58.98 9.35
CA VAL A 882 13.67 58.55 10.30
C VAL A 882 12.29 58.80 9.74
N GLN A 883 12.04 59.98 9.14
CA GLN A 883 10.77 60.26 8.51
C GLN A 883 10.46 59.35 7.30
N ALA A 884 11.46 59.07 6.47
CA ALA A 884 11.31 58.16 5.34
C ALA A 884 11.00 56.71 5.79
N TRP A 885 11.56 56.24 6.88
CA TRP A 885 11.23 54.94 7.46
C TRP A 885 9.80 54.90 8.02
N ALA A 886 9.41 55.96 8.77
CA ALA A 886 8.07 56.06 9.31
C ALA A 886 6.97 56.09 8.21
N LEU A 887 7.19 56.79 7.09
CA LEU A 887 6.29 56.83 5.95
C LEU A 887 6.16 55.46 5.29
N ARG A 888 7.27 54.70 5.08
CA ARG A 888 7.22 53.37 4.51
C ARG A 888 6.43 52.39 5.39
N ILE A 889 6.66 52.42 6.70
CA ILE A 889 5.95 51.55 7.66
C ILE A 889 4.45 51.88 7.65
N ALA A 890 4.10 53.18 7.66
CA ALA A 890 2.71 53.62 7.60
C ALA A 890 2.00 53.22 6.30
N GLU A 891 2.71 53.17 5.19
CA GLU A 891 2.16 52.73 3.90
C GLU A 891 1.93 51.21 3.84
N GLN A 892 2.90 50.43 4.37
CA GLN A 892 2.75 48.98 4.50
C GLN A 892 1.58 48.61 5.41
N LEU A 893 1.43 49.28 6.54
CA LEU A 893 0.29 49.08 7.45
C LEU A 893 -1.05 49.40 6.80
N ARG A 894 -1.12 50.47 6.00
CA ARG A 894 -2.33 50.84 5.26
C ARG A 894 -2.69 49.82 4.20
N GLU A 895 -1.70 49.30 3.51
CA GLU A 895 -1.91 48.25 2.48
C GLU A 895 -2.34 46.93 3.09
N ALA A 896 -1.70 46.50 4.20
CA ALA A 896 -2.12 45.35 4.97
C ALA A 896 -3.56 45.48 5.50
N GLY A 897 -3.90 46.67 6.04
CA GLY A 897 -5.27 47.00 6.50
C GLY A 897 -6.32 46.91 5.41
N LYS A 898 -5.99 47.33 4.17
CA LYS A 898 -6.87 47.14 3.02
C LYS A 898 -7.13 45.68 2.70
N ARG A 899 -6.10 44.85 2.69
CA ARG A 899 -6.23 43.42 2.43
C ARG A 899 -7.03 42.70 3.50
N LEU A 900 -6.95 43.11 4.75
CA LEU A 900 -7.76 42.59 5.86
C LEU A 900 -9.23 43.04 5.81
N SER A 901 -9.51 44.22 5.26
CA SER A 901 -10.89 44.73 5.12
C SER A 901 -11.65 44.13 3.91
N GLU A 902 -10.98 43.48 2.98
CA GLU A 902 -11.53 42.74 1.85
C GLU A 902 -11.13 41.28 1.92
N PRO A 903 -11.74 40.47 2.80
CA PRO A 903 -11.36 39.07 2.92
C PRO A 903 -11.65 38.33 1.61
N PRO A 904 -10.78 37.42 1.20
CA PRO A 904 -11.01 36.58 0.02
C PRO A 904 -12.28 35.73 0.16
N ARG A 905 -13.02 35.57 -0.93
CA ARG A 905 -14.34 34.92 -1.01
C ARG A 905 -14.54 33.58 -0.29
N PRO A 906 -13.51 32.76 -0.01
CA PRO A 906 -13.69 31.52 0.76
C PRO A 906 -14.08 31.71 2.23
N LEU A 907 -13.92 32.92 2.81
CA LEU A 907 -14.30 33.21 4.20
C LEU A 907 -15.71 33.78 4.34
N GLN A 908 -16.51 33.80 3.28
CA GLN A 908 -17.90 34.29 3.24
C GLN A 908 -18.93 33.12 3.28
N GLY A 909 -18.52 31.87 3.65
CA GLY A 909 -19.41 30.71 3.80
C GLY A 909 -19.71 30.40 5.25
#